data_ee7418996facdc38eb52bc14342ecb99
#
_entry.id   ee7418996facdc38eb52bc14342ecb99
#
_cell.length_a   1.000
_cell.length_b   1.000
_cell.length_c   1.000
_cell.angle_alpha   90.00
_cell.angle_beta   90.00
_cell.angle_gamma   90.00
#
_symmetry.space_group_name_H-M   'P 1'
#
loop_
_entity.id
_entity.type
_entity.pdbx_description
1 polymer ?
#
loop_
_entity_poly.entity_id
_entity_poly.type
_entity_poly.pdbx_seq_one_letter_code
_entity_poly.pdbx_strand_id
1 'polypeptide(L)'
;LPSEMGTRAFADGLTAKHLQYAVYEAGQSTPLKVFGDETTVVGEAEMDNLKQTVSLKLTTGKTYDVIFWAADNSAKKPYTFDPLTQTVKIKYTNVYSNNDICDAFFKKETITVSGNQNVDVKLTRPFAQVNIGTDDFDAATIAGLNLTQTQVKATAGDILNLATGKMEGTEATRTFKMKAIPTADDGAFPVAGYKYLLMAYIPISDTKETVDMTFGYNGKSSFRSFTNVPLQRNYRTNIYGSLLTNSVDFNVVIEPAFSGEFAHEVVSASTFAALKAAVANGQSVDAEKTLVLSGGQSETLNLGDLSISNKNNIWSDSDSDWSLLSVRENSSLTITSGAYIAKANDCYAVDVQDGGHLVIEDGHFNGNIHAVYVLEGVAEIKGGTFEVQQKYPDAEKADEFVLNCYDANRRNGTAKIIVTGGTFIGFNPGDCKAEGDGTNFVAPGYASIPNGTSADGRTIWKVVPAVEATTAEGLETALTTRGKIVALGQDLEYASSISPASNTSLVMKNGAVFKSTNDDSNNINTLLSISATGVKISGNGTLEAAPNRPNHPSAVIEVRNGGSVDISGNLTFDAKGGSQANNAIKIIKGTANIHSGYFHTVGGATKESTSECIYLESGWAASSKANLNIYGGVFECDGDATYLINCKDKYRSKCTIKIMGGIFVGFNPADNTAEGAHTNFVAPGYKSVETTYNGKQAWK
;
A
#
# COMPACT_ATOMS: atom_id res chain seq x y z
N LEU A 1 28.74 -0.53 -2.30
CA LEU A 1 28.19 -0.73 -3.64
C LEU A 1 28.07 -2.21 -3.94
N PRO A 2 26.94 -2.73 -4.41
CA PRO A 2 26.90 -4.04 -5.03
C PRO A 2 27.67 -3.98 -6.36
N SER A 3 28.74 -4.72 -6.44
CA SER A 3 29.49 -4.94 -7.67
C SER A 3 28.83 -6.07 -8.45
N GLU A 4 27.78 -5.77 -9.17
CA GLU A 4 27.34 -6.57 -10.32
C GLU A 4 26.87 -5.60 -11.40
N MET A 5 27.43 -5.73 -12.59
CA MET A 5 27.00 -5.03 -13.77
C MET A 5 25.57 -5.49 -14.14
N GLY A 6 24.59 -4.94 -13.44
CA GLY A 6 23.18 -5.01 -13.76
C GLY A 6 22.81 -3.86 -14.66
N THR A 7 21.90 -4.10 -15.58
CA THR A 7 21.25 -3.15 -16.48
C THR A 7 21.00 -1.81 -15.81
N ARG A 8 21.35 -0.73 -16.49
CA ARG A 8 21.17 0.67 -16.08
C ARG A 8 19.73 0.90 -15.63
N ALA A 9 19.54 1.17 -14.34
CA ALA A 9 18.22 1.48 -13.80
C ALA A 9 18.06 2.99 -13.63
N PHE A 10 16.85 3.52 -13.76
CA PHE A 10 16.56 4.90 -13.40
C PHE A 10 17.01 5.20 -11.96
N ALA A 11 17.53 6.41 -11.75
CA ALA A 11 18.02 6.90 -10.48
C ALA A 11 19.28 6.18 -9.94
N ASP A 12 20.11 5.64 -10.82
CA ASP A 12 21.44 5.14 -10.46
C ASP A 12 22.46 6.30 -10.17
N GLY A 13 22.07 7.54 -10.46
CA GLY A 13 22.88 8.74 -10.27
C GLY A 13 23.98 8.94 -11.32
N LEU A 14 24.21 7.96 -12.19
CA LEU A 14 25.37 7.95 -13.10
C LEU A 14 25.32 9.02 -14.21
N THR A 15 24.21 9.74 -14.34
CA THR A 15 24.10 10.90 -15.25
C THR A 15 24.60 12.20 -14.62
N ALA A 16 24.61 12.32 -13.30
CA ALA A 16 25.07 13.50 -12.57
C ALA A 16 26.60 13.52 -12.42
N LYS A 17 27.30 13.59 -13.56
CA LYS A 17 28.77 13.48 -13.62
C LYS A 17 29.51 14.79 -13.41
N HIS A 18 28.83 15.92 -13.40
CA HIS A 18 29.45 17.23 -13.30
C HIS A 18 29.15 17.88 -11.99
N LEU A 19 30.16 18.03 -11.14
CA LEU A 19 30.10 18.73 -9.87
C LEU A 19 30.45 20.20 -10.04
N GLN A 20 29.59 21.07 -9.54
CA GLN A 20 29.85 22.50 -9.37
C GLN A 20 29.83 22.84 -7.88
N TYR A 21 30.68 23.77 -7.44
CA TYR A 21 30.70 24.20 -6.04
C TYR A 21 31.05 25.68 -5.89
N ALA A 22 30.62 26.27 -4.79
CA ALA A 22 30.97 27.62 -4.40
C ALA A 22 31.17 27.71 -2.88
N VAL A 23 32.14 28.54 -2.47
CA VAL A 23 32.48 28.75 -1.06
C VAL A 23 32.06 30.14 -0.63
N TYR A 24 31.51 30.25 0.59
CA TYR A 24 31.03 31.49 1.21
C TYR A 24 31.61 31.59 2.61
N GLU A 25 31.81 32.80 3.16
CA GLU A 25 31.91 32.93 4.63
C GLU A 25 30.56 32.54 5.24
N ALA A 26 30.58 31.87 6.39
CA ALA A 26 29.36 31.35 7.00
C ALA A 26 28.28 32.44 7.14
N GLY A 27 27.08 32.16 6.64
CA GLY A 27 25.94 33.08 6.63
C GLY A 27 25.99 34.18 5.58
N GLN A 28 27.00 34.24 4.69
CA GLN A 28 27.07 35.20 3.60
C GLN A 28 26.50 34.59 2.31
N SER A 29 25.96 35.44 1.44
CA SER A 29 25.41 35.03 0.13
C SER A 29 26.34 35.28 -1.05
N THR A 30 27.41 36.06 -0.86
CA THR A 30 28.38 36.36 -1.91
C THR A 30 29.53 35.35 -1.84
N PRO A 31 29.91 34.70 -2.96
CA PRO A 31 31.04 33.78 -2.97
C PRO A 31 32.33 34.44 -2.45
N LEU A 32 33.10 33.66 -1.69
CA LEU A 32 34.38 34.08 -1.16
C LEU A 32 35.34 34.47 -2.32
N LYS A 33 36.06 35.56 -2.17
CA LYS A 33 37.12 35.95 -3.09
C LYS A 33 38.45 35.34 -2.68
N VAL A 34 39.25 34.93 -3.65
CA VAL A 34 40.63 34.48 -3.41
C VAL A 34 41.45 35.68 -2.95
N PHE A 35 42.22 35.51 -1.89
CA PHE A 35 43.10 36.57 -1.35
C PHE A 35 44.15 36.99 -2.43
N GLY A 36 44.16 38.27 -2.73
CA GLY A 36 45.07 38.83 -3.73
C GLY A 36 44.62 38.69 -5.22
N ASP A 37 43.45 38.09 -5.42
CA ASP A 37 42.84 37.93 -6.74
C ASP A 37 41.33 38.22 -6.59
N GLU A 38 40.75 38.99 -7.48
CA GLU A 38 39.32 39.33 -7.46
C GLU A 38 38.42 38.15 -7.91
N THR A 39 39.00 37.00 -8.22
CA THR A 39 38.26 35.80 -8.58
C THR A 39 37.53 35.20 -7.36
N THR A 40 36.32 34.71 -7.59
CA THR A 40 35.52 34.03 -6.57
C THR A 40 35.93 32.57 -6.44
N VAL A 41 35.81 31.98 -5.24
CA VAL A 41 36.04 30.55 -4.99
C VAL A 41 34.82 29.77 -5.49
N VAL A 42 34.73 29.62 -6.79
CA VAL A 42 33.75 28.82 -7.52
C VAL A 42 34.53 27.85 -8.40
N GLY A 43 34.12 26.58 -8.39
CA GLY A 43 34.81 25.57 -9.18
C GLY A 43 33.86 24.52 -9.72
N GLU A 44 34.41 23.74 -10.64
CA GLU A 44 33.74 22.61 -11.25
C GLU A 44 34.69 21.44 -11.45
N ALA A 45 34.18 20.22 -11.46
CA ALA A 45 34.95 19.01 -11.66
C ALA A 45 34.07 17.88 -12.21
N GLU A 46 34.63 16.98 -12.97
CA GLU A 46 33.95 15.75 -13.37
C GLU A 46 34.05 14.72 -12.26
N MET A 47 32.93 14.05 -12.01
CA MET A 47 32.83 13.00 -11.00
C MET A 47 33.18 11.64 -11.62
N ASP A 48 33.97 10.85 -10.90
CA ASP A 48 34.22 9.44 -11.22
C ASP A 48 33.46 8.54 -10.25
N ASN A 49 32.63 7.65 -10.79
CA ASN A 49 31.79 6.75 -10.00
C ASN A 49 31.06 7.44 -8.82
N LEU A 50 30.42 8.58 -9.11
CA LEU A 50 29.67 9.39 -8.14
C LEU A 50 30.55 9.96 -7.00
N LYS A 51 31.87 10.06 -7.20
CA LYS A 51 32.80 10.60 -6.23
C LYS A 51 33.71 11.65 -6.86
N GLN A 52 34.07 12.66 -6.09
CA GLN A 52 35.07 13.65 -6.46
C GLN A 52 35.71 14.23 -5.19
N THR A 53 37.01 14.47 -5.26
CA THR A 53 37.76 15.20 -4.22
C THR A 53 37.99 16.64 -4.66
N VAL A 54 37.56 17.58 -3.84
CA VAL A 54 37.76 19.01 -4.05
C VAL A 54 38.76 19.52 -2.99
N SER A 55 39.82 20.16 -3.43
CA SER A 55 40.84 20.76 -2.50
C SER A 55 40.59 22.25 -2.39
N LEU A 56 40.28 22.72 -1.20
CA LEU A 56 40.02 24.13 -0.90
C LEU A 56 41.15 24.70 0.01
N LYS A 57 41.65 25.86 -0.29
CA LYS A 57 42.60 26.61 0.56
C LYS A 57 41.81 27.66 1.34
N LEU A 58 41.55 27.39 2.61
CA LEU A 58 40.71 28.23 3.47
C LEU A 58 41.53 28.64 4.72
N THR A 59 41.12 29.77 5.33
CA THR A 59 41.81 30.31 6.52
C THR A 59 41.44 29.52 7.78
N THR A 60 42.43 29.04 8.54
CA THR A 60 42.24 28.38 9.81
C THR A 60 41.55 29.30 10.84
N GLY A 61 40.66 28.73 11.63
CA GLY A 61 39.89 29.44 12.66
C GLY A 61 38.64 30.13 12.15
N LYS A 62 38.36 30.04 10.85
CA LYS A 62 37.08 30.56 10.23
C LYS A 62 36.11 29.45 9.87
N THR A 63 34.85 29.83 9.76
CA THR A 63 33.77 28.93 9.34
C THR A 63 33.26 29.37 7.96
N TYR A 64 33.03 28.40 7.08
CA TYR A 64 32.62 28.58 5.71
C TYR A 64 31.40 27.73 5.39
N ASP A 65 30.52 28.25 4.55
CA ASP A 65 29.46 27.49 3.89
C ASP A 65 29.96 27.09 2.50
N VAL A 66 29.90 25.80 2.18
CA VAL A 66 30.24 25.28 0.84
C VAL A 66 29.00 24.66 0.25
N ILE A 67 28.57 25.17 -0.91
CA ILE A 67 27.43 24.64 -1.65
C ILE A 67 27.97 23.77 -2.77
N PHE A 68 27.46 22.54 -2.87
CA PHE A 68 27.75 21.58 -3.92
C PHE A 68 26.50 21.30 -4.73
N TRP A 69 26.65 21.24 -6.05
CA TRP A 69 25.63 20.87 -7.03
C TRP A 69 26.22 19.89 -8.03
N ALA A 70 25.62 18.71 -8.17
CA ALA A 70 26.03 17.70 -9.15
C ALA A 70 24.85 17.38 -10.09
N ALA A 71 25.06 17.45 -11.39
CA ALA A 71 24.06 17.18 -12.41
C ALA A 71 24.71 16.80 -13.76
N ASP A 72 23.89 16.49 -14.75
CA ASP A 72 24.32 16.36 -16.15
C ASP A 72 24.81 17.72 -16.71
N ASN A 73 25.88 17.69 -17.50
CA ASN A 73 26.45 18.88 -18.15
C ASN A 73 26.27 18.89 -19.67
N SER A 74 25.42 18.05 -20.24
CA SER A 74 25.15 18.03 -21.68
C SER A 74 24.47 19.32 -22.16
N ALA A 75 24.47 19.52 -23.46
CA ALA A 75 23.82 20.68 -24.09
C ALA A 75 22.31 20.75 -23.87
N LYS A 76 21.70 19.63 -23.41
CA LYS A 76 20.26 19.52 -23.09
C LYS A 76 19.97 19.51 -21.59
N LYS A 77 20.96 19.85 -20.74
CA LYS A 77 20.79 19.92 -19.30
C LYS A 77 19.62 20.83 -18.90
N PRO A 78 18.80 20.41 -17.93
CA PRO A 78 17.68 21.23 -17.49
C PRO A 78 18.05 22.27 -16.43
N TYR A 79 19.25 22.21 -15.85
CA TYR A 79 19.65 22.98 -14.68
C TYR A 79 20.74 23.99 -14.97
N THR A 80 20.65 25.17 -14.35
CA THR A 80 21.70 26.19 -14.37
C THR A 80 21.99 26.63 -12.93
N PHE A 81 23.18 26.29 -12.43
CA PHE A 81 23.67 26.75 -11.13
C PHE A 81 24.14 28.19 -11.21
N ASP A 82 23.70 29.02 -10.27
CA ASP A 82 24.13 30.39 -10.09
C ASP A 82 24.71 30.57 -8.69
N PRO A 83 26.04 30.64 -8.56
CA PRO A 83 26.69 30.82 -7.26
C PRO A 83 26.45 32.22 -6.65
N LEU A 84 26.11 33.24 -7.45
CA LEU A 84 25.88 34.60 -6.91
C LEU A 84 24.57 34.72 -6.15
N THR A 85 23.58 33.95 -6.55
CA THR A 85 22.25 33.90 -5.89
C THR A 85 22.05 32.64 -5.05
N GLN A 86 23.02 31.74 -5.02
CA GLN A 86 22.95 30.42 -4.36
C GLN A 86 21.74 29.58 -4.87
N THR A 87 21.45 29.65 -6.16
CA THR A 87 20.26 29.01 -6.73
C THR A 87 20.57 28.12 -7.91
N VAL A 88 19.62 27.23 -8.20
CA VAL A 88 19.56 26.50 -9.47
C VAL A 88 18.26 26.85 -10.17
N LYS A 89 18.37 27.35 -11.40
CA LYS A 89 17.21 27.60 -12.28
C LYS A 89 16.88 26.37 -13.09
N ILE A 90 15.59 26.00 -13.14
CA ILE A 90 15.10 24.83 -13.87
C ILE A 90 14.49 25.28 -15.20
N LYS A 91 15.05 24.80 -16.31
CA LYS A 91 14.57 25.06 -17.66
C LYS A 91 13.61 23.94 -18.09
N TYR A 92 12.32 24.07 -17.80
CA TYR A 92 11.30 23.05 -18.09
C TYR A 92 11.16 22.68 -19.58
N THR A 93 11.65 23.52 -20.50
CA THR A 93 11.75 23.14 -21.91
C THR A 93 12.74 22.00 -22.18
N ASN A 94 13.61 21.68 -21.23
CA ASN A 94 14.57 20.58 -21.28
C ASN A 94 14.23 19.45 -20.28
N VAL A 95 13.15 19.56 -19.51
CA VAL A 95 12.71 18.51 -18.57
C VAL A 95 11.81 17.52 -19.29
N TYR A 96 12.13 16.24 -19.20
CA TYR A 96 11.40 15.14 -19.81
C TYR A 96 11.06 14.09 -18.76
N SER A 97 9.90 13.45 -18.87
CA SER A 97 9.63 12.17 -18.24
C SER A 97 10.57 11.09 -18.79
N ASN A 98 10.78 10.02 -18.05
CA ASN A 98 11.61 8.88 -18.45
C ASN A 98 13.03 9.28 -18.87
N ASN A 99 13.68 10.18 -18.13
CA ASN A 99 14.97 10.72 -18.51
C ASN A 99 15.87 11.05 -17.31
N ASP A 100 16.89 10.24 -17.10
CA ASP A 100 17.86 10.40 -16.01
C ASP A 100 18.77 11.64 -16.12
N ILE A 101 18.84 12.30 -17.27
CA ILE A 101 19.50 13.61 -17.39
C ILE A 101 18.89 14.65 -16.44
N CYS A 102 17.65 14.41 -15.99
CA CYS A 102 16.98 15.24 -15.01
C CYS A 102 17.33 14.90 -13.56
N ASP A 103 18.18 13.88 -13.31
CA ASP A 103 18.68 13.59 -11.97
C ASP A 103 19.76 14.60 -11.54
N ALA A 104 19.74 15.02 -10.29
CA ALA A 104 20.73 15.93 -9.73
C ALA A 104 20.81 15.80 -8.21
N PHE A 105 21.92 16.29 -7.65
CA PHE A 105 22.19 16.20 -6.23
C PHE A 105 22.77 17.51 -5.72
N PHE A 106 22.49 17.83 -4.45
CA PHE A 106 23.08 19.00 -3.81
C PHE A 106 23.31 18.79 -2.33
N LYS A 107 24.15 19.63 -1.78
CA LYS A 107 24.34 19.80 -0.33
C LYS A 107 24.91 21.18 -0.06
N LYS A 108 24.47 21.81 1.00
CA LYS A 108 25.18 22.89 1.68
C LYS A 108 25.85 22.30 2.90
N GLU A 109 27.15 22.46 3.03
CA GLU A 109 27.95 21.99 4.14
C GLU A 109 28.61 23.17 4.84
N THR A 110 28.51 23.24 6.18
CA THR A 110 29.17 24.28 6.97
C THR A 110 30.43 23.70 7.60
N ILE A 111 31.58 24.25 7.25
CA ILE A 111 32.89 23.72 7.64
C ILE A 111 33.65 24.75 8.49
N THR A 112 33.97 24.38 9.72
CA THR A 112 34.93 25.15 10.55
C THR A 112 36.34 24.62 10.31
N VAL A 113 37.24 25.47 9.86
CA VAL A 113 38.61 25.08 9.51
C VAL A 113 39.49 25.09 10.75
N SER A 114 39.90 23.92 11.23
CA SER A 114 40.80 23.78 12.38
C SER A 114 42.24 23.51 11.99
N GLY A 115 42.53 23.28 10.72
CA GLY A 115 43.81 22.93 10.11
C GLY A 115 43.59 22.14 8.82
N ASN A 116 44.60 21.37 8.40
CA ASN A 116 44.41 20.45 7.30
C ASN A 116 43.46 19.34 7.73
N GLN A 117 42.32 19.23 7.05
CA GLN A 117 41.29 18.26 7.39
C GLN A 117 40.60 17.72 6.14
N ASN A 118 40.10 16.50 6.19
CA ASN A 118 39.22 15.92 5.19
C ASN A 118 37.78 15.95 5.69
N VAL A 119 36.84 16.36 4.85
CA VAL A 119 35.42 16.38 5.16
C VAL A 119 34.68 15.58 4.09
N ASP A 120 33.99 14.52 4.46
CA ASP A 120 33.16 13.73 3.57
C ASP A 120 31.79 14.38 3.46
N VAL A 121 31.41 14.80 2.26
CA VAL A 121 30.13 15.45 2.00
C VAL A 121 29.27 14.54 1.12
N LYS A 122 28.09 14.16 1.61
CA LYS A 122 27.11 13.37 0.85
C LYS A 122 26.06 14.31 0.25
N LEU A 123 25.91 14.26 -1.05
CA LEU A 123 24.88 15.02 -1.76
C LEU A 123 23.57 14.22 -1.82
N THR A 124 22.42 14.90 -1.75
CA THR A 124 21.08 14.30 -1.82
C THR A 124 20.28 14.90 -2.96
N ARG A 125 19.28 14.17 -3.46
CA ARG A 125 18.40 14.66 -4.53
C ARG A 125 17.46 15.73 -4.01
N PRO A 126 17.30 16.87 -4.72
CA PRO A 126 16.32 17.91 -4.38
C PRO A 126 14.90 17.57 -4.88
N PHE A 127 14.67 16.38 -5.37
CA PHE A 127 13.46 15.93 -6.04
C PHE A 127 12.80 14.79 -5.28
N ALA A 128 11.47 14.62 -5.47
CA ALA A 128 10.82 13.33 -5.38
C ALA A 128 10.88 12.63 -6.74
N GLN A 129 11.14 11.34 -6.77
CA GLN A 129 10.95 10.52 -7.97
C GLN A 129 9.52 9.99 -7.98
N VAL A 130 8.76 10.27 -9.03
CA VAL A 130 7.44 9.70 -9.25
C VAL A 130 7.54 8.60 -10.29
N ASN A 131 7.00 7.43 -9.95
CA ASN A 131 6.90 6.29 -10.85
C ASN A 131 5.42 5.96 -11.05
N ILE A 132 5.01 5.68 -12.29
CA ILE A 132 3.65 5.25 -12.62
C ILE A 132 3.75 3.89 -13.31
N GLY A 133 3.02 2.90 -12.78
CA GLY A 133 2.96 1.54 -13.30
C GLY A 133 1.52 1.05 -13.48
N THR A 134 1.30 0.08 -14.37
CA THR A 134 -0.01 -0.49 -14.63
C THR A 134 0.04 -2.01 -14.81
N ASP A 135 -1.00 -2.71 -14.37
CA ASP A 135 -1.19 -4.15 -14.57
C ASP A 135 -2.06 -4.47 -15.79
N ASP A 136 -2.72 -3.46 -16.37
CA ASP A 136 -3.66 -3.63 -17.49
C ASP A 136 -3.08 -3.23 -18.87
N PHE A 137 -1.74 -3.16 -19.00
CA PHE A 137 -1.07 -2.75 -20.24
C PHE A 137 -1.43 -3.66 -21.43
N ASP A 138 -1.39 -4.98 -21.24
CA ASP A 138 -1.68 -5.94 -22.29
C ASP A 138 -3.18 -5.90 -22.67
N ALA A 139 -4.06 -5.78 -21.69
CA ALA A 139 -5.48 -5.62 -21.91
C ALA A 139 -5.81 -4.34 -22.70
N ALA A 140 -5.12 -3.24 -22.38
CA ALA A 140 -5.24 -1.98 -23.10
C ALA A 140 -4.74 -2.08 -24.54
N THR A 141 -3.62 -2.79 -24.76
CA THR A 141 -3.06 -3.05 -26.08
C THR A 141 -4.02 -3.89 -26.95
N ILE A 142 -4.60 -4.94 -26.38
CA ILE A 142 -5.62 -5.77 -27.03
C ILE A 142 -6.87 -4.93 -27.40
N ALA A 143 -7.22 -3.96 -26.54
CA ALA A 143 -8.31 -3.02 -26.79
C ALA A 143 -7.96 -1.93 -27.82
N GLY A 144 -6.76 -1.97 -28.41
CA GLY A 144 -6.30 -1.03 -29.46
C GLY A 144 -5.59 0.21 -28.92
N LEU A 145 -5.24 0.27 -27.65
CA LEU A 145 -4.45 1.34 -27.07
C LEU A 145 -2.95 1.11 -27.36
N ASN A 146 -2.38 1.84 -28.31
CA ASN A 146 -0.94 1.78 -28.58
C ASN A 146 -0.21 2.87 -27.80
N LEU A 147 0.28 2.55 -26.59
CA LEU A 147 0.97 3.49 -25.70
C LEU A 147 2.48 3.35 -25.85
N THR A 148 3.14 4.37 -26.42
CA THR A 148 4.58 4.37 -26.72
C THR A 148 5.37 5.46 -26.00
N GLN A 149 4.72 6.58 -25.64
CA GLN A 149 5.33 7.73 -24.99
C GLN A 149 4.43 8.24 -23.87
N THR A 150 5.03 8.72 -22.78
CA THR A 150 4.31 9.24 -21.62
C THR A 150 4.89 10.56 -21.13
N GLN A 151 4.05 11.34 -20.47
CA GLN A 151 4.41 12.57 -19.76
C GLN A 151 3.60 12.73 -18.48
N VAL A 152 4.08 13.58 -17.58
CA VAL A 152 3.31 14.08 -16.44
C VAL A 152 3.32 15.59 -16.41
N LYS A 153 2.23 16.19 -15.94
CA LYS A 153 2.15 17.59 -15.52
C LYS A 153 1.96 17.64 -14.02
N ALA A 154 2.67 18.55 -13.36
CA ALA A 154 2.59 18.77 -11.93
C ALA A 154 2.84 20.23 -11.60
N THR A 155 2.31 20.71 -10.50
CA THR A 155 2.63 22.05 -10.00
C THR A 155 4.02 22.05 -9.37
N ALA A 156 4.90 22.94 -9.80
CA ALA A 156 6.26 23.07 -9.28
C ALA A 156 6.84 24.47 -9.52
N GLY A 157 7.73 24.91 -8.63
CA GLY A 157 8.56 26.11 -8.81
C GLY A 157 9.64 25.94 -9.88
N ASP A 158 10.31 27.00 -10.29
CA ASP A 158 11.36 26.98 -11.29
C ASP A 158 12.74 27.40 -10.78
N ILE A 159 12.87 27.70 -9.50
CA ILE A 159 14.12 28.03 -8.83
C ILE A 159 14.26 27.17 -7.56
N LEU A 160 15.38 26.47 -7.42
CA LEU A 160 15.79 25.82 -6.19
C LEU A 160 16.81 26.70 -5.49
N ASN A 161 16.51 27.13 -4.27
CA ASN A 161 17.44 27.84 -3.40
C ASN A 161 18.31 26.82 -2.68
N LEU A 162 19.61 26.78 -2.99
CA LEU A 162 20.54 25.81 -2.42
C LEU A 162 20.99 26.13 -0.99
N ALA A 163 20.82 27.37 -0.55
CA ALA A 163 21.12 27.77 0.84
C ALA A 163 20.06 27.24 1.82
N THR A 164 18.79 27.26 1.39
CA THR A 164 17.65 26.86 2.21
C THR A 164 17.09 25.49 1.84
N GLY A 165 17.45 24.99 0.65
CA GLY A 165 16.88 23.79 0.07
C GLY A 165 15.45 23.92 -0.44
N LYS A 166 14.83 25.10 -0.43
CA LYS A 166 13.42 25.32 -0.78
C LYS A 166 13.25 25.64 -2.26
N MET A 167 12.11 25.22 -2.79
CA MET A 167 11.65 25.67 -4.10
C MET A 167 11.11 27.11 -3.99
N GLU A 168 11.54 27.94 -4.92
CA GLU A 168 11.21 29.37 -5.06
C GLU A 168 10.84 29.68 -6.51
N GLY A 169 10.67 30.95 -6.82
CA GLY A 169 10.33 31.43 -8.14
C GLY A 169 8.84 31.35 -8.44
N THR A 170 8.50 31.15 -9.71
CA THR A 170 7.10 31.09 -10.14
C THR A 170 6.59 29.67 -10.03
N GLU A 171 5.64 29.45 -9.13
CA GLU A 171 4.89 28.21 -9.04
C GLU A 171 3.85 28.15 -10.17
N ALA A 172 3.88 27.08 -10.97
CA ALA A 172 2.97 26.87 -12.09
C ALA A 172 2.84 25.38 -12.41
N THR A 173 1.80 25.01 -13.16
CA THR A 173 1.70 23.68 -13.73
C THR A 173 2.80 23.50 -14.79
N ARG A 174 3.78 22.66 -14.48
CA ARG A 174 4.93 22.34 -15.33
C ARG A 174 4.68 21.05 -16.09
N THR A 175 5.14 20.98 -17.33
CA THR A 175 5.09 19.77 -18.15
C THR A 175 6.46 19.11 -18.17
N PHE A 176 6.52 17.87 -17.64
CA PHE A 176 7.63 16.94 -17.83
C PHE A 176 7.38 16.24 -19.17
N LYS A 177 8.09 16.68 -20.20
CA LYS A 177 7.75 16.38 -21.60
C LYS A 177 7.74 14.90 -21.93
N MET A 178 6.96 14.54 -22.94
CA MET A 178 6.87 13.17 -23.43
C MET A 178 8.22 12.60 -23.86
N LYS A 179 8.44 11.35 -23.45
CA LYS A 179 9.51 10.47 -23.92
C LYS A 179 8.98 9.04 -23.99
N ALA A 180 9.71 8.15 -24.67
CA ALA A 180 9.38 6.73 -24.73
C ALA A 180 9.14 6.15 -23.33
N ILE A 181 8.19 5.22 -23.23
CA ILE A 181 7.96 4.48 -21.96
C ILE A 181 9.22 3.72 -21.58
N PRO A 182 9.45 3.46 -20.28
CA PRO A 182 10.61 2.70 -19.82
C PRO A 182 10.67 1.30 -20.44
N THR A 183 11.90 0.87 -20.75
CA THR A 183 12.24 -0.47 -21.25
C THR A 183 12.88 -1.30 -20.14
N ALA A 184 13.21 -2.55 -20.42
CA ALA A 184 13.93 -3.39 -19.47
C ALA A 184 15.31 -2.82 -19.09
N ASP A 185 15.95 -2.08 -20.00
CA ASP A 185 17.24 -1.43 -19.74
C ASP A 185 17.16 -0.25 -18.78
N ASP A 186 15.97 0.33 -18.62
CA ASP A 186 15.69 1.40 -17.66
C ASP A 186 15.33 0.86 -16.26
N GLY A 187 15.29 -0.46 -16.10
CA GLY A 187 14.91 -1.17 -14.89
C GLY A 187 13.43 -1.53 -14.82
N ALA A 188 13.10 -2.41 -13.86
CA ALA A 188 11.73 -2.81 -13.60
C ALA A 188 10.97 -1.73 -12.80
N PHE A 189 9.64 -1.72 -12.92
CA PHE A 189 8.82 -0.95 -12.00
C PHE A 189 9.05 -1.45 -10.55
N PRO A 190 9.13 -0.57 -9.54
CA PRO A 190 9.46 -0.97 -8.17
C PRO A 190 8.51 -2.01 -7.56
N VAL A 191 7.26 -2.05 -8.02
CA VAL A 191 6.27 -3.03 -7.57
C VAL A 191 6.13 -4.13 -8.62
N ALA A 192 6.36 -5.38 -8.21
CA ALA A 192 6.30 -6.53 -9.11
C ALA A 192 4.89 -6.71 -9.74
N GLY A 193 4.85 -7.16 -10.99
CA GLY A 193 3.60 -7.39 -11.73
C GLY A 193 3.04 -6.17 -12.46
N TYR A 194 3.66 -5.00 -12.33
CA TYR A 194 3.25 -3.78 -13.02
C TYR A 194 4.21 -3.41 -14.15
N LYS A 195 3.64 -3.02 -15.28
CA LYS A 195 4.40 -2.45 -16.40
C LYS A 195 4.76 -1.00 -16.08
N TYR A 196 6.04 -0.66 -16.20
CA TYR A 196 6.52 0.70 -16.02
C TYR A 196 6.03 1.61 -17.15
N LEU A 197 5.27 2.66 -16.80
CA LEU A 197 4.74 3.63 -17.76
C LEU A 197 5.48 4.96 -17.73
N LEU A 198 5.89 5.44 -16.56
CA LEU A 198 6.47 6.76 -16.39
C LEU A 198 7.37 6.84 -15.16
N MET A 199 8.48 7.58 -15.31
CA MET A 199 9.31 8.10 -14.26
C MET A 199 9.48 9.62 -14.45
N ALA A 200 9.44 10.39 -13.35
CA ALA A 200 9.75 11.83 -13.38
C ALA A 200 10.38 12.28 -12.05
N TYR A 201 11.33 13.23 -12.14
CA TYR A 201 11.91 13.91 -10.99
C TYR A 201 11.18 15.23 -10.77
N ILE A 202 10.32 15.28 -9.75
CA ILE A 202 9.51 16.47 -9.43
C ILE A 202 10.19 17.26 -8.32
N PRO A 203 10.60 18.52 -8.57
CA PRO A 203 11.21 19.37 -7.55
C PRO A 203 10.18 19.70 -6.47
N ILE A 204 10.58 19.51 -5.21
CA ILE A 204 9.77 19.85 -4.05
C ILE A 204 10.65 20.46 -2.96
N SER A 205 10.05 21.14 -2.00
CA SER A 205 10.72 21.52 -0.76
C SER A 205 10.99 20.28 0.10
N ASP A 206 11.74 20.38 1.16
CA ASP A 206 12.27 19.25 1.93
C ASP A 206 11.25 18.47 2.77
N THR A 207 10.06 18.99 2.92
CA THR A 207 8.98 18.34 3.66
C THR A 207 8.08 17.51 2.73
N LYS A 208 7.27 16.66 3.31
CA LYS A 208 6.22 15.93 2.60
C LYS A 208 5.15 16.93 2.12
N GLU A 209 4.97 17.00 0.83
CA GLU A 209 3.98 17.87 0.16
C GLU A 209 2.97 17.02 -0.60
N THR A 210 1.79 17.55 -0.86
CA THR A 210 0.81 16.93 -1.75
C THR A 210 0.73 17.73 -3.05
N VAL A 211 0.82 17.03 -4.17
CA VAL A 211 0.83 17.64 -5.50
C VAL A 211 -0.22 16.99 -6.39
N ASP A 212 -1.00 17.81 -7.07
CA ASP A 212 -1.90 17.34 -8.12
C ASP A 212 -1.12 17.09 -9.40
N MET A 213 -1.35 15.94 -10.02
CA MET A 213 -0.67 15.52 -11.23
C MET A 213 -1.63 15.07 -12.31
N THR A 214 -1.20 15.21 -13.56
CA THR A 214 -1.93 14.72 -14.73
C THR A 214 -1.00 13.90 -15.61
N PHE A 215 -1.32 12.62 -15.77
CA PHE A 215 -0.65 11.71 -16.68
C PHE A 215 -1.21 11.83 -18.10
N GLY A 216 -0.33 11.80 -19.09
CA GLY A 216 -0.66 11.83 -20.51
C GLY A 216 0.20 10.87 -21.31
N TYR A 217 -0.25 10.49 -22.52
CA TYR A 217 0.48 9.62 -23.44
C TYR A 217 0.22 9.97 -24.90
N ASN A 218 1.16 9.64 -25.79
CA ASN A 218 1.05 9.73 -27.25
C ASN A 218 0.36 11.00 -27.79
N GLY A 219 0.79 12.17 -27.31
CA GLY A 219 0.21 13.46 -27.70
C GLY A 219 -1.05 13.86 -26.91
N LYS A 220 -1.68 12.97 -26.16
CA LYS A 220 -2.73 13.30 -25.21
C LYS A 220 -2.09 13.83 -23.93
N SER A 221 -2.21 15.12 -23.68
CA SER A 221 -1.57 15.77 -22.54
C SER A 221 -2.28 15.59 -21.19
N SER A 222 -3.48 15.04 -21.20
CA SER A 222 -4.30 14.75 -20.01
C SER A 222 -5.10 13.49 -20.27
N PHE A 223 -4.81 12.43 -19.53
CA PHE A 223 -5.52 11.16 -19.59
C PHE A 223 -6.02 10.70 -18.23
N ARG A 224 -5.16 10.79 -17.20
CA ARG A 224 -5.51 10.50 -15.81
C ARG A 224 -5.06 11.65 -14.91
N SER A 225 -5.88 11.99 -13.95
CA SER A 225 -5.54 12.95 -12.91
C SER A 225 -5.40 12.23 -11.57
N PHE A 226 -4.33 12.54 -10.86
CA PHE A 226 -4.05 12.07 -9.51
C PHE A 226 -4.05 13.29 -8.61
N THR A 227 -4.94 13.32 -7.63
CA THR A 227 -5.06 14.45 -6.69
C THR A 227 -4.38 14.11 -5.38
N ASN A 228 -3.81 15.13 -4.72
CA ASN A 228 -3.16 14.99 -3.42
C ASN A 228 -2.09 13.89 -3.38
N VAL A 229 -1.30 13.75 -4.43
CA VAL A 229 -0.20 12.77 -4.47
C VAL A 229 0.87 13.21 -3.49
N PRO A 230 1.18 12.42 -2.46
CA PRO A 230 2.18 12.77 -1.48
C PRO A 230 3.58 12.60 -2.08
N LEU A 231 4.38 13.64 -2.01
CA LEU A 231 5.77 13.69 -2.46
C LEU A 231 6.68 14.07 -1.30
N GLN A 232 7.85 13.49 -1.27
CA GLN A 232 8.90 13.81 -0.32
C GLN A 232 10.24 13.84 -1.02
N ARG A 233 11.08 14.84 -0.71
CA ARG A 233 12.42 14.96 -1.27
C ARG A 233 13.26 13.71 -0.98
N ASN A 234 14.00 13.27 -1.98
CA ASN A 234 14.86 12.08 -1.92
C ASN A 234 14.11 10.75 -1.67
N TYR A 235 12.79 10.72 -1.95
CA TYR A 235 11.95 9.53 -1.87
C TYR A 235 11.32 9.19 -3.23
N ARG A 236 10.92 7.93 -3.39
CA ARG A 236 10.12 7.46 -4.51
C ARG A 236 8.64 7.45 -4.14
N THR A 237 7.79 7.99 -4.99
CA THR A 237 6.34 7.82 -4.92
C THR A 237 5.92 6.94 -6.07
N ASN A 238 5.38 5.76 -5.77
CA ASN A 238 4.90 4.81 -6.77
C ASN A 238 3.38 4.90 -6.84
N ILE A 239 2.87 5.17 -8.04
CA ILE A 239 1.44 5.18 -8.39
C ILE A 239 1.19 3.98 -9.30
N TYR A 240 0.35 3.04 -8.89
CA TYR A 240 0.12 1.83 -9.66
C TYR A 240 -1.29 1.27 -9.50
N GLY A 241 -1.76 0.59 -10.52
CA GLY A 241 -3.10 0.01 -10.60
C GLY A 241 -3.50 -0.24 -12.05
N SER A 242 -4.76 -0.57 -12.30
CA SER A 242 -5.34 -0.71 -13.64
C SER A 242 -5.64 0.67 -14.24
N LEU A 243 -4.61 1.35 -14.72
CA LEU A 243 -4.67 2.77 -15.08
C LEU A 243 -5.16 3.04 -16.51
N LEU A 244 -5.14 2.05 -17.41
CA LEU A 244 -5.37 2.24 -18.84
C LEU A 244 -6.77 1.85 -19.30
N THR A 245 -7.33 0.77 -18.79
CA THR A 245 -8.62 0.23 -19.22
C THR A 245 -9.77 0.53 -18.27
N ASN A 246 -9.50 0.66 -16.98
CA ASN A 246 -10.51 0.97 -15.96
C ASN A 246 -10.29 2.34 -15.34
N SER A 247 -11.38 2.93 -14.89
CA SER A 247 -11.30 4.10 -14.04
C SER A 247 -11.28 3.63 -12.60
N VAL A 248 -10.26 3.94 -11.81
CA VAL A 248 -10.43 4.35 -10.40
C VAL A 248 -9.62 3.63 -9.34
N ASP A 249 -9.18 2.40 -9.47
CA ASP A 249 -8.38 1.81 -8.39
C ASP A 249 -6.87 1.95 -8.70
N PHE A 250 -6.22 2.88 -8.04
CA PHE A 250 -4.75 3.00 -8.04
C PHE A 250 -4.23 3.18 -6.61
N ASN A 251 -3.05 2.64 -6.37
CA ASN A 251 -2.34 2.78 -5.11
C ASN A 251 -1.31 3.91 -5.22
N VAL A 252 -1.11 4.65 -4.15
CA VAL A 252 -0.05 5.65 -4.04
C VAL A 252 0.78 5.30 -2.82
N VAL A 253 2.02 4.87 -3.03
CA VAL A 253 2.93 4.46 -1.96
C VAL A 253 4.22 5.27 -2.06
N ILE A 254 4.62 5.87 -0.94
CA ILE A 254 5.95 6.48 -0.79
C ILE A 254 6.89 5.40 -0.29
N GLU A 255 7.95 5.13 -1.04
CA GLU A 255 9.02 4.24 -0.64
C GLU A 255 10.29 5.04 -0.38
N PRO A 256 10.97 4.84 0.75
CA PRO A 256 12.28 5.45 1.04
C PRO A 256 13.39 4.77 0.23
N ALA A 257 13.17 4.53 -1.06
CA ALA A 257 14.04 3.69 -1.90
C ALA A 257 15.37 4.34 -2.30
N PHE A 258 15.54 5.63 -2.02
CA PHE A 258 16.86 6.25 -2.07
C PHE A 258 17.66 6.03 -0.78
N SER A 259 17.05 5.41 0.24
CA SER A 259 17.65 5.21 1.58
C SER A 259 18.75 4.16 1.62
N GLY A 260 18.92 3.31 0.62
CA GLY A 260 19.98 2.30 0.60
C GLY A 260 21.41 2.85 0.44
N GLU A 261 21.58 4.08 -0.08
CA GLU A 261 22.87 4.70 -0.38
C GLU A 261 23.20 5.95 0.46
N PHE A 262 22.21 6.50 1.16
CA PHE A 262 22.36 7.73 1.96
C PHE A 262 21.95 7.46 3.40
N ALA A 263 22.57 6.46 4.03
CA ALA A 263 22.40 6.24 5.45
C ALA A 263 22.82 7.50 6.21
N HIS A 264 21.88 8.07 6.98
CA HIS A 264 22.24 9.04 8.02
C HIS A 264 23.35 8.45 8.89
N GLU A 265 24.21 9.30 9.42
CA GLU A 265 25.15 8.83 10.43
C GLU A 265 24.37 8.07 11.51
N VAL A 266 24.82 6.86 11.83
CA VAL A 266 24.19 6.02 12.83
C VAL A 266 25.04 6.08 14.08
N VAL A 267 24.44 6.56 15.17
CA VAL A 267 25.10 6.66 16.48
C VAL A 267 24.46 5.70 17.46
N SER A 268 25.23 5.18 18.39
CA SER A 268 24.72 4.34 19.47
C SER A 268 23.95 5.16 20.49
N ALA A 269 22.83 4.61 20.97
CA ALA A 269 22.07 5.18 22.09
C ALA A 269 21.59 4.09 23.05
N SER A 270 21.65 4.39 24.35
CA SER A 270 21.18 3.52 25.43
C SER A 270 20.12 4.18 26.32
N THR A 271 19.70 5.40 25.96
CA THR A 271 18.64 6.15 26.69
C THR A 271 17.77 6.93 25.71
N PHE A 272 16.55 7.23 26.11
CA PHE A 272 15.63 8.09 25.35
C PHE A 272 16.19 9.52 25.17
N ALA A 273 16.94 10.03 26.15
CA ALA A 273 17.59 11.34 26.05
C ALA A 273 18.71 11.34 24.97
N ALA A 274 19.49 10.25 24.87
CA ALA A 274 20.49 10.11 23.82
C ALA A 274 19.84 9.98 22.42
N LEU A 275 18.70 9.28 22.30
CA LEU A 275 17.89 9.25 21.08
C LEU A 275 17.49 10.67 20.66
N LYS A 276 16.92 11.47 21.59
CA LYS A 276 16.51 12.85 21.27
C LYS A 276 17.69 13.71 20.80
N ALA A 277 18.84 13.55 21.43
CA ALA A 277 20.05 14.28 21.03
C ALA A 277 20.55 13.87 19.63
N ALA A 278 20.53 12.57 19.31
CA ALA A 278 20.87 12.07 17.98
C ALA A 278 19.92 12.60 16.90
N VAL A 279 18.61 12.55 17.16
CA VAL A 279 17.59 13.06 16.23
C VAL A 279 17.75 14.57 15.98
N ALA A 280 18.03 15.35 17.01
CA ALA A 280 18.27 16.79 16.88
C ALA A 280 19.51 17.10 16.01
N ASN A 281 20.45 16.16 15.93
CA ASN A 281 21.65 16.23 15.08
C ASN A 281 21.46 15.60 13.69
N GLY A 282 20.25 15.14 13.35
CA GLY A 282 19.98 14.49 12.06
C GLY A 282 20.62 13.09 11.93
N GLN A 283 20.81 12.37 13.05
CA GLN A 283 21.45 11.08 13.12
C GLN A 283 20.44 9.96 13.38
N SER A 284 20.56 8.83 12.67
CA SER A 284 19.87 7.59 13.00
C SER A 284 20.48 6.91 14.22
N VAL A 285 19.73 6.03 14.85
CA VAL A 285 20.13 5.41 16.12
C VAL A 285 20.28 3.90 16.00
N ASP A 286 21.42 3.40 16.50
CA ASP A 286 21.65 2.01 16.83
C ASP A 286 21.39 1.85 18.34
N ALA A 287 20.26 1.25 18.70
CA ALA A 287 19.88 1.04 20.09
C ALA A 287 20.75 -0.06 20.71
N GLU A 288 21.44 0.27 21.80
CA GLU A 288 22.26 -0.70 22.57
C GLU A 288 21.44 -1.46 23.61
N LYS A 289 20.27 -0.97 23.94
CA LYS A 289 19.20 -1.56 24.74
C LYS A 289 17.89 -0.85 24.46
N THR A 290 16.78 -1.32 25.01
CA THR A 290 15.48 -0.65 24.92
C THR A 290 15.58 0.82 25.32
N LEU A 291 15.11 1.73 24.46
CA LEU A 291 15.07 3.17 24.71
C LEU A 291 13.77 3.50 25.45
N VAL A 292 13.85 3.75 26.75
CA VAL A 292 12.68 3.87 27.63
C VAL A 292 12.33 5.32 27.88
N LEU A 293 11.05 5.67 27.59
CA LEU A 293 10.41 6.89 28.09
C LEU A 293 9.60 6.54 29.35
N SER A 294 9.95 7.11 30.51
CA SER A 294 9.34 6.80 31.79
C SER A 294 9.21 8.04 32.70
N GLY A 295 8.67 7.87 33.91
CA GLY A 295 8.57 8.94 34.90
C GLY A 295 7.45 9.92 34.66
N GLY A 296 6.34 9.51 34.02
CA GLY A 296 5.17 10.35 33.74
C GLY A 296 5.44 11.48 32.73
N GLN A 297 6.45 11.33 31.87
CA GLN A 297 6.83 12.34 30.89
C GLN A 297 5.91 12.29 29.67
N SER A 298 5.73 13.46 29.00
CA SER A 298 5.04 13.55 27.72
C SER A 298 5.98 14.08 26.67
N GLU A 299 6.18 13.29 25.58
CA GLU A 299 7.11 13.60 24.51
C GLU A 299 6.49 13.41 23.12
N THR A 300 7.02 14.13 22.13
CA THR A 300 6.74 13.92 20.73
C THR A 300 8.03 13.55 20.00
N LEU A 301 8.01 12.45 19.28
CA LEU A 301 9.14 11.95 18.51
C LEU A 301 8.87 12.09 17.02
N ASN A 302 9.66 12.93 16.37
CA ASN A 302 9.64 13.14 14.93
C ASN A 302 11.02 12.78 14.37
N LEU A 303 11.15 11.60 13.79
CA LEU A 303 12.41 11.16 13.20
C LEU A 303 12.59 11.65 11.75
N GLY A 304 11.53 12.12 11.09
CA GLY A 304 11.60 12.42 9.66
C GLY A 304 11.95 11.18 8.86
N ASP A 305 13.11 11.22 8.21
CA ASP A 305 13.71 10.12 7.43
C ASP A 305 14.78 9.31 8.22
N LEU A 306 14.95 9.59 9.53
CA LEU A 306 15.84 8.85 10.41
C LEU A 306 15.21 7.52 10.84
N SER A 307 16.07 6.62 11.34
CA SER A 307 15.67 5.32 11.84
C SER A 307 16.20 5.01 13.22
N ILE A 308 15.49 4.17 13.95
CA ILE A 308 15.96 3.44 15.11
C ILE A 308 16.04 1.96 14.72
N SER A 309 17.20 1.37 14.95
CA SER A 309 17.45 -0.05 14.74
C SER A 309 18.40 -0.57 15.82
N ASN A 310 18.70 -1.85 15.81
CA ASN A 310 19.72 -2.43 16.68
C ASN A 310 20.61 -3.41 15.91
N LYS A 311 21.92 -3.35 16.12
CA LYS A 311 22.90 -4.30 15.56
C LYS A 311 23.02 -5.56 16.39
N ASN A 312 22.93 -5.40 17.71
CA ASN A 312 23.07 -6.47 18.69
C ASN A 312 21.72 -6.84 19.27
N ASN A 313 21.61 -8.04 19.83
CA ASN A 313 20.43 -8.46 20.57
C ASN A 313 20.29 -7.60 21.83
N ILE A 314 19.15 -6.96 22.01
CA ILE A 314 18.83 -6.10 23.15
C ILE A 314 17.73 -6.69 24.04
N TRP A 315 17.22 -7.88 23.71
CA TRP A 315 16.18 -8.54 24.50
C TRP A 315 16.70 -8.91 25.90
N SER A 316 15.96 -8.49 26.94
CA SER A 316 16.23 -8.81 28.32
C SER A 316 14.93 -8.99 29.10
N ASP A 317 14.63 -10.24 29.50
CA ASP A 317 13.44 -10.53 30.32
C ASP A 317 13.58 -9.99 31.74
N SER A 318 14.81 -9.96 32.28
CA SER A 318 15.05 -9.44 33.64
C SER A 318 14.79 -7.96 33.80
N ASP A 319 14.96 -7.20 32.69
CA ASP A 319 14.81 -5.74 32.66
C ASP A 319 13.50 -5.33 32.00
N SER A 320 12.69 -6.29 31.53
CA SER A 320 11.48 -6.08 30.72
C SER A 320 11.76 -5.30 29.42
N ASP A 321 12.96 -5.46 28.89
CA ASP A 321 13.43 -4.81 27.65
C ASP A 321 13.15 -5.74 26.47
N TRP A 322 12.06 -5.46 25.71
CA TRP A 322 11.59 -6.32 24.60
C TRP A 322 11.51 -5.61 23.28
N SER A 323 11.75 -4.29 23.24
CA SER A 323 11.52 -3.46 22.06
C SER A 323 12.64 -2.46 21.82
N LEU A 324 12.67 -1.85 20.62
CA LEU A 324 13.55 -0.71 20.37
C LEU A 324 13.17 0.49 21.24
N LEU A 325 11.86 0.71 21.43
CA LEU A 325 11.32 1.86 22.14
C LEU A 325 10.19 1.41 23.08
N SER A 326 10.24 1.81 24.34
CA SER A 326 9.25 1.45 25.36
C SER A 326 8.68 2.69 26.05
N VAL A 327 7.37 2.72 26.25
CA VAL A 327 6.65 3.79 26.96
C VAL A 327 6.11 3.23 28.27
N ARG A 328 6.63 3.71 29.41
CA ARG A 328 6.38 3.15 30.74
C ARG A 328 5.97 4.21 31.76
N GLU A 329 5.52 3.76 32.94
CA GLU A 329 5.28 4.58 34.14
C GLU A 329 4.35 5.77 33.86
N ASN A 330 3.19 5.51 33.25
CA ASN A 330 2.21 6.53 32.88
C ASN A 330 2.76 7.67 31.98
N SER A 331 3.87 7.42 31.26
CA SER A 331 4.39 8.37 30.27
C SER A 331 3.55 8.36 28.99
N SER A 332 3.61 9.44 28.23
CA SER A 332 2.91 9.58 26.95
C SER A 332 3.90 9.89 25.83
N LEU A 333 3.81 9.13 24.73
CA LEU A 333 4.64 9.34 23.55
C LEU A 333 3.76 9.48 22.31
N THR A 334 3.98 10.57 21.56
CA THR A 334 3.41 10.72 20.21
C THR A 334 4.52 10.54 19.19
N ILE A 335 4.36 9.57 18.28
CA ILE A 335 5.28 9.33 17.16
C ILE A 335 4.63 9.89 15.88
N THR A 336 5.32 10.80 15.21
CA THR A 336 4.82 11.47 14.01
C THR A 336 5.50 11.05 12.71
N SER A 337 6.65 10.35 12.80
CA SER A 337 7.39 9.88 11.62
C SER A 337 8.55 8.96 12.00
N GLY A 338 9.24 8.42 10.99
CA GLY A 338 10.48 7.67 11.12
C GLY A 338 10.35 6.17 10.88
N ALA A 339 11.48 5.46 10.91
CA ALA A 339 11.52 4.02 10.74
C ALA A 339 12.03 3.35 12.04
N TYR A 340 11.30 2.34 12.48
CA TYR A 340 11.55 1.56 13.69
C TYR A 340 11.73 0.11 13.28
N ILE A 341 13.01 -0.31 13.06
CA ILE A 341 13.32 -1.58 12.42
C ILE A 341 14.14 -2.43 13.38
N ALA A 342 13.49 -3.38 14.02
CA ALA A 342 14.16 -4.33 14.91
C ALA A 342 15.04 -5.30 14.12
N LYS A 343 16.10 -5.77 14.77
CA LYS A 343 16.92 -6.87 14.27
C LYS A 343 16.09 -8.15 14.18
N ALA A 344 16.27 -8.93 13.12
CA ALA A 344 15.65 -10.23 12.99
C ALA A 344 15.98 -11.17 14.15
N ASN A 345 14.97 -11.87 14.68
CA ASN A 345 15.05 -12.77 15.83
C ASN A 345 15.50 -12.08 17.15
N ASP A 346 15.07 -10.86 17.36
CA ASP A 346 15.39 -10.08 18.53
C ASP A 346 14.14 -9.46 19.18
N CYS A 347 13.75 -8.22 18.85
CA CYS A 347 12.78 -7.45 19.64
C CYS A 347 11.59 -6.94 18.86
N TYR A 348 10.63 -6.33 19.56
CA TYR A 348 9.52 -5.59 18.97
C TYR A 348 9.97 -4.20 18.49
N ALA A 349 9.19 -3.54 17.64
CA ALA A 349 9.54 -2.17 17.30
C ALA A 349 9.19 -1.19 18.43
N VAL A 350 7.98 -1.27 18.98
CA VAL A 350 7.56 -0.42 20.12
C VAL A 350 6.71 -1.23 21.10
N ASP A 351 6.87 -0.97 22.39
CA ASP A 351 5.95 -1.51 23.41
C ASP A 351 5.45 -0.46 24.40
N VAL A 352 4.37 -0.81 25.10
CA VAL A 352 3.72 0.01 26.13
C VAL A 352 3.57 -0.83 27.39
N GLN A 353 4.10 -0.33 28.52
CA GLN A 353 4.08 -0.97 29.82
C GLN A 353 3.65 0.02 30.91
N ASP A 354 3.29 -0.48 32.08
CA ASP A 354 3.08 0.29 33.30
C ASP A 354 2.17 1.52 33.14
N GLY A 355 1.06 1.36 32.43
CA GLY A 355 0.12 2.46 32.21
C GLY A 355 0.54 3.48 31.16
N GLY A 356 1.58 3.20 30.37
CA GLY A 356 2.02 4.08 29.29
C GLY A 356 0.95 4.38 28.24
N HIS A 357 1.10 5.50 27.55
CA HIS A 357 0.19 5.91 26.47
C HIS A 357 0.99 6.24 25.22
N LEU A 358 0.77 5.48 24.16
CA LEU A 358 1.41 5.63 22.85
C LEU A 358 0.42 6.13 21.82
N VAL A 359 0.77 7.19 21.07
CA VAL A 359 0.01 7.66 19.90
C VAL A 359 0.93 7.56 18.68
N ILE A 360 0.52 6.86 17.65
CA ILE A 360 1.23 6.78 16.37
C ILE A 360 0.42 7.51 15.31
N GLU A 361 0.96 8.62 14.81
CA GLU A 361 0.37 9.39 13.72
C GLU A 361 0.91 8.97 12.36
N ASP A 362 2.21 8.64 12.27
CA ASP A 362 2.87 8.12 11.07
C ASP A 362 4.19 7.42 11.45
N GLY A 363 4.81 6.70 10.52
CA GLY A 363 6.07 5.99 10.66
C GLY A 363 6.02 4.58 10.06
N HIS A 364 7.18 3.92 10.01
CA HIS A 364 7.30 2.53 9.57
C HIS A 364 7.81 1.66 10.72
N PHE A 365 7.01 0.71 11.14
CA PHE A 365 7.26 -0.17 12.29
C PHE A 365 7.42 -1.60 11.82
N ASN A 366 8.65 -2.10 11.87
CA ASN A 366 9.01 -3.46 11.45
C ASN A 366 9.69 -4.18 12.63
N GLY A 367 8.87 -4.78 13.49
CA GLY A 367 9.35 -5.58 14.61
C GLY A 367 9.76 -7.00 14.19
N ASN A 368 10.39 -7.76 15.08
CA ASN A 368 10.61 -9.18 14.81
C ASN A 368 9.28 -9.96 14.87
N ILE A 369 8.60 -9.99 16.03
CA ILE A 369 7.31 -10.66 16.23
C ILE A 369 6.16 -9.64 16.24
N HIS A 370 6.35 -8.49 16.88
CA HIS A 370 5.34 -7.44 17.00
C HIS A 370 5.88 -6.11 16.49
N ALA A 371 5.09 -5.38 15.72
CA ALA A 371 5.35 -3.97 15.46
C ALA A 371 4.95 -3.11 16.67
N VAL A 372 3.80 -3.42 17.28
CA VAL A 372 3.35 -2.76 18.52
C VAL A 372 2.85 -3.83 19.50
N TYR A 373 3.37 -3.78 20.73
CA TYR A 373 2.94 -4.64 21.82
C TYR A 373 2.47 -3.81 23.02
N VAL A 374 1.37 -4.18 23.66
CA VAL A 374 0.86 -3.52 24.87
C VAL A 374 0.75 -4.53 26.00
N LEU A 375 1.68 -4.42 26.97
CA LEU A 375 1.59 -5.18 28.22
C LEU A 375 0.50 -4.59 29.13
N GLU A 376 0.58 -3.28 29.41
CA GLU A 376 -0.35 -2.51 30.22
C GLU A 376 -0.32 -1.04 29.79
N GLY A 377 -1.50 -0.47 29.46
CA GLY A 377 -1.63 0.89 28.94
C GLY A 377 -2.41 0.96 27.66
N VAL A 378 -2.17 1.98 26.85
CA VAL A 378 -2.94 2.24 25.62
C VAL A 378 -2.02 2.57 24.46
N ALA A 379 -2.27 1.97 23.31
CA ALA A 379 -1.71 2.39 22.03
C ALA A 379 -2.83 2.84 21.08
N GLU A 380 -2.76 4.10 20.61
CA GLU A 380 -3.63 4.68 19.58
C GLU A 380 -2.87 4.74 18.26
N ILE A 381 -3.38 4.07 17.23
CA ILE A 381 -2.78 4.04 15.90
C ILE A 381 -3.67 4.83 14.94
N LYS A 382 -3.18 5.98 14.50
CA LYS A 382 -3.88 6.92 13.59
C LYS A 382 -3.31 6.90 12.17
N GLY A 383 -2.09 6.39 11.99
CA GLY A 383 -1.38 6.30 10.72
C GLY A 383 -0.16 5.40 10.82
N GLY A 384 0.68 5.40 9.80
CA GLY A 384 1.90 4.60 9.72
C GLY A 384 1.74 3.28 8.97
N THR A 385 2.87 2.59 8.78
CA THR A 385 2.96 1.27 8.15
C THR A 385 3.53 0.27 9.13
N PHE A 386 2.91 -0.90 9.24
CA PHE A 386 3.20 -1.91 10.24
C PHE A 386 3.40 -3.26 9.59
N GLU A 387 4.51 -3.93 9.95
CA GLU A 387 4.81 -5.29 9.53
C GLU A 387 5.73 -5.99 10.54
N VAL A 388 5.91 -7.31 10.39
CA VAL A 388 6.84 -8.10 11.17
C VAL A 388 7.75 -8.92 10.28
N GLN A 389 8.93 -9.24 10.79
CA GLN A 389 9.97 -9.98 10.06
C GLN A 389 9.80 -11.50 10.21
N GLN A 390 9.29 -11.96 11.33
CA GLN A 390 9.10 -13.38 11.60
C GLN A 390 7.93 -13.92 10.76
N LYS A 391 8.20 -15.03 10.07
CA LYS A 391 7.21 -15.77 9.28
C LYS A 391 7.12 -17.18 9.83
N TYR A 392 5.92 -17.60 10.14
CA TYR A 392 5.65 -18.97 10.54
C TYR A 392 5.39 -19.82 9.27
N PRO A 393 6.14 -20.89 9.03
CA PRO A 393 5.94 -21.75 7.87
C PRO A 393 4.68 -22.61 7.95
N ASP A 394 4.06 -22.68 9.12
CA ASP A 394 2.88 -23.49 9.40
C ASP A 394 1.61 -22.60 9.31
N ALA A 395 0.68 -22.98 8.42
CA ALA A 395 -0.57 -22.23 8.22
C ALA A 395 -1.44 -22.12 9.49
N GLU A 396 -1.29 -23.06 10.42
CA GLU A 396 -2.00 -23.00 11.72
C GLU A 396 -1.39 -21.97 12.69
N LYS A 397 -0.15 -21.51 12.41
CA LYS A 397 0.58 -20.50 13.20
C LYS A 397 0.86 -19.24 12.41
N ALA A 398 0.20 -19.07 11.26
CA ALA A 398 0.49 -18.02 10.28
C ALA A 398 0.02 -16.62 10.70
N ASP A 399 -0.48 -16.41 11.92
CA ASP A 399 -0.82 -15.08 12.40
C ASP A 399 0.45 -14.35 12.82
N GLU A 400 0.89 -13.55 11.90
CA GLU A 400 1.89 -12.53 12.15
C GLU A 400 1.26 -11.50 13.09
N PHE A 401 1.52 -11.60 14.39
CA PHE A 401 0.98 -10.71 15.43
C PHE A 401 1.59 -9.31 15.32
N VAL A 402 1.29 -8.59 14.24
CA VAL A 402 1.79 -7.22 14.01
C VAL A 402 1.41 -6.31 15.16
N LEU A 403 0.16 -6.43 15.64
CA LEU A 403 -0.34 -5.79 16.85
C LEU A 403 -0.72 -6.86 17.85
N ASN A 404 -0.33 -6.69 19.11
CA ASN A 404 -0.69 -7.64 20.18
C ASN A 404 -0.79 -6.97 21.55
N CYS A 405 -1.62 -7.51 22.42
CA CYS A 405 -1.73 -7.16 23.84
C CYS A 405 -1.38 -8.36 24.70
N TYR A 406 -1.02 -8.13 25.94
CA TYR A 406 -0.95 -9.21 26.92
C TYR A 406 -2.37 -9.66 27.29
N ASP A 407 -2.66 -10.93 27.03
CA ASP A 407 -4.02 -11.51 27.13
C ASP A 407 -4.74 -11.20 28.44
N ALA A 408 -4.07 -11.38 29.60
CA ALA A 408 -4.69 -11.15 30.89
C ALA A 408 -5.09 -9.68 31.08
N ASN A 409 -4.21 -8.76 30.69
CA ASN A 409 -4.44 -7.32 30.85
C ASN A 409 -5.46 -6.80 29.84
N ARG A 410 -5.51 -7.37 28.65
CA ARG A 410 -6.57 -7.07 27.69
C ARG A 410 -7.94 -7.50 28.22
N ARG A 411 -8.06 -8.71 28.75
CA ARG A 411 -9.33 -9.21 29.38
C ARG A 411 -9.77 -8.35 30.56
N ASN A 412 -8.82 -7.84 31.34
CA ASN A 412 -9.11 -6.95 32.47
C ASN A 412 -9.34 -5.49 32.02
N GLY A 413 -9.08 -5.15 30.76
CA GLY A 413 -9.23 -3.82 30.20
C GLY A 413 -8.09 -2.85 30.51
N THR A 414 -6.96 -3.33 31.05
CA THR A 414 -5.78 -2.50 31.37
C THR A 414 -4.78 -2.42 30.20
N ALA A 415 -4.90 -3.28 29.18
CA ALA A 415 -4.16 -3.19 27.91
C ALA A 415 -5.14 -2.96 26.74
N LYS A 416 -4.87 -1.93 25.91
CA LYS A 416 -5.72 -1.58 24.77
C LYS A 416 -4.90 -1.15 23.56
N ILE A 417 -5.34 -1.59 22.37
CA ILE A 417 -4.92 -1.05 21.08
C ILE A 417 -6.17 -0.51 20.37
N ILE A 418 -6.09 0.71 19.86
CA ILE A 418 -7.19 1.41 19.18
C ILE A 418 -6.67 1.88 17.82
N VAL A 419 -7.24 1.34 16.74
CA VAL A 419 -6.79 1.64 15.37
C VAL A 419 -7.83 2.50 14.65
N THR A 420 -7.42 3.70 14.23
CA THR A 420 -8.24 4.64 13.44
C THR A 420 -7.61 4.98 12.07
N GLY A 421 -6.44 4.40 11.77
CA GLY A 421 -5.73 4.58 10.52
C GLY A 421 -4.55 3.62 10.39
N GLY A 422 -3.72 3.82 9.38
CA GLY A 422 -2.52 3.02 9.13
C GLY A 422 -2.69 1.92 8.09
N THR A 423 -1.54 1.39 7.68
CA THR A 423 -1.38 0.32 6.69
C THR A 423 -0.69 -0.87 7.34
N PHE A 424 -1.21 -2.07 7.16
CA PHE A 424 -0.74 -3.29 7.79
C PHE A 424 -0.43 -4.34 6.72
N ILE A 425 0.80 -4.87 6.71
CA ILE A 425 1.25 -5.82 5.71
C ILE A 425 1.14 -7.23 6.28
N GLY A 426 0.32 -8.09 5.65
CA GLY A 426 0.07 -9.46 6.08
C GLY A 426 -0.83 -9.61 7.30
N PHE A 427 -1.41 -8.52 7.82
CA PHE A 427 -2.18 -8.51 9.06
C PHE A 427 -3.45 -7.67 8.91
N ASN A 428 -4.60 -8.24 9.21
CA ASN A 428 -5.87 -7.51 9.23
C ASN A 428 -6.23 -7.07 10.66
N PRO A 429 -6.05 -5.80 11.05
CA PRO A 429 -6.35 -5.36 12.41
C PRO A 429 -7.86 -5.40 12.76
N GLY A 430 -8.73 -5.55 11.75
CA GLY A 430 -10.18 -5.68 11.94
C GLY A 430 -10.67 -7.13 12.07
N ASP A 431 -9.81 -8.11 11.80
CA ASP A 431 -10.12 -9.54 11.89
C ASP A 431 -8.82 -10.33 11.93
N CYS A 432 -8.24 -10.45 13.10
CA CYS A 432 -7.00 -11.17 13.35
C CYS A 432 -7.19 -12.21 14.48
N LYS A 433 -6.12 -12.92 14.80
CA LYS A 433 -6.11 -13.92 15.88
C LYS A 433 -5.22 -13.53 17.05
N ALA A 434 -4.73 -12.30 17.07
CA ALA A 434 -3.79 -11.83 18.09
C ALA A 434 -4.25 -12.15 19.54
N GLU A 435 -5.56 -12.11 19.75
CA GLU A 435 -6.19 -12.37 21.06
C GLU A 435 -7.28 -13.46 20.96
N GLY A 436 -7.17 -14.34 20.02
CA GLY A 436 -8.16 -15.33 19.60
C GLY A 436 -8.88 -14.96 18.32
N ASP A 437 -9.59 -15.93 17.75
CA ASP A 437 -10.28 -15.77 16.46
C ASP A 437 -11.23 -14.56 16.45
N GLY A 438 -11.19 -13.77 15.40
CA GLY A 438 -12.03 -12.59 15.20
C GLY A 438 -11.65 -11.37 16.04
N THR A 439 -10.42 -11.31 16.55
CA THR A 439 -9.92 -10.10 17.24
C THR A 439 -9.98 -8.88 16.34
N ASN A 440 -10.58 -7.80 16.86
CA ASN A 440 -10.74 -6.54 16.16
C ASN A 440 -10.20 -5.38 17.02
N PHE A 441 -9.16 -4.72 16.49
CA PHE A 441 -8.56 -3.51 17.10
C PHE A 441 -9.10 -2.22 16.46
N VAL A 442 -9.88 -2.30 15.37
CA VAL A 442 -10.38 -1.13 14.63
C VAL A 442 -11.52 -0.46 15.39
N ALA A 443 -11.37 0.83 15.62
CA ALA A 443 -12.34 1.63 16.35
C ALA A 443 -13.70 1.73 15.62
N PRO A 444 -14.81 1.97 16.34
CA PRO A 444 -16.09 2.34 15.74
C PRO A 444 -15.95 3.54 14.77
N GLY A 445 -16.68 3.53 13.67
CA GLY A 445 -16.57 4.56 12.62
C GLY A 445 -15.40 4.38 11.66
N TYR A 446 -14.66 3.26 11.78
CA TYR A 446 -13.56 2.88 10.88
C TYR A 446 -13.71 1.43 10.40
N ALA A 447 -13.06 1.12 9.29
CA ALA A 447 -13.02 -0.24 8.73
C ALA A 447 -11.63 -0.56 8.20
N SER A 448 -11.22 -1.83 8.34
CA SER A 448 -10.05 -2.39 7.68
C SER A 448 -10.45 -2.94 6.32
N ILE A 449 -9.81 -2.47 5.27
CA ILE A 449 -10.09 -2.88 3.89
C ILE A 449 -8.81 -3.41 3.22
N PRO A 450 -8.92 -4.39 2.30
CA PRO A 450 -7.79 -4.77 1.45
C PRO A 450 -7.33 -3.61 0.57
N ASN A 451 -6.01 -3.40 0.49
CA ASN A 451 -5.40 -2.30 -0.25
C ASN A 451 -4.19 -2.78 -1.07
N GLY A 452 -4.36 -3.88 -1.80
CA GLY A 452 -3.32 -4.45 -2.65
C GLY A 452 -2.54 -5.58 -1.99
N THR A 453 -1.41 -5.91 -2.61
CA THR A 453 -0.54 -7.02 -2.21
C THR A 453 0.90 -6.52 -2.17
N SER A 454 1.65 -6.92 -1.15
CA SER A 454 3.08 -6.62 -1.02
C SER A 454 3.92 -7.42 -2.03
N ALA A 455 5.17 -7.03 -2.21
CA ALA A 455 6.09 -7.70 -3.15
C ALA A 455 6.30 -9.20 -2.84
N ASP A 456 6.15 -9.61 -1.60
CA ASP A 456 6.25 -10.99 -1.14
C ASP A 456 4.90 -11.74 -1.12
N GLY A 457 3.84 -11.14 -1.68
CA GLY A 457 2.53 -11.76 -1.87
C GLY A 457 1.56 -11.63 -0.68
N ARG A 458 1.92 -10.93 0.40
CA ARG A 458 1.03 -10.69 1.55
C ARG A 458 -0.04 -9.64 1.21
N THR A 459 -1.26 -9.83 1.68
CA THR A 459 -2.31 -8.81 1.57
C THR A 459 -1.92 -7.57 2.37
N ILE A 460 -2.05 -6.41 1.78
CA ILE A 460 -1.93 -5.11 2.46
C ILE A 460 -3.32 -4.70 2.91
N TRP A 461 -3.46 -4.35 4.18
CA TRP A 461 -4.69 -3.86 4.79
C TRP A 461 -4.55 -2.38 5.14
N LYS A 462 -5.61 -1.61 4.94
CA LYS A 462 -5.65 -0.19 5.30
C LYS A 462 -6.86 0.10 6.16
N VAL A 463 -6.67 0.83 7.25
CA VAL A 463 -7.79 1.29 8.09
C VAL A 463 -8.20 2.69 7.64
N VAL A 464 -9.49 2.87 7.39
CA VAL A 464 -10.08 4.09 6.83
C VAL A 464 -11.38 4.44 7.53
N PRO A 465 -11.83 5.71 7.52
CA PRO A 465 -13.14 6.08 8.00
C PRO A 465 -14.26 5.33 7.26
N ALA A 466 -15.28 4.87 7.99
CA ALA A 466 -16.42 4.14 7.46
C ALA A 466 -17.74 4.63 8.10
N VAL A 467 -18.83 4.44 7.38
CA VAL A 467 -20.17 4.66 7.92
C VAL A 467 -20.56 3.40 8.71
N GLU A 468 -20.73 3.51 10.01
CA GLU A 468 -21.21 2.39 10.85
C GLU A 468 -22.71 2.22 10.66
N ALA A 469 -23.13 1.07 10.10
CA ALA A 469 -24.54 0.75 9.91
C ALA A 469 -25.10 0.03 11.15
N THR A 470 -26.09 0.63 11.79
CA THR A 470 -26.75 0.08 12.99
C THR A 470 -28.20 -0.31 12.74
N THR A 471 -28.76 0.01 11.56
CA THR A 471 -30.10 -0.40 11.12
C THR A 471 -30.06 -0.85 9.68
N ALA A 472 -31.03 -1.63 9.25
CA ALA A 472 -31.13 -2.11 7.87
C ALA A 472 -31.35 -0.97 6.86
N GLU A 473 -32.17 0.03 7.22
CA GLU A 473 -32.41 1.23 6.41
C GLU A 473 -31.17 2.11 6.35
N GLY A 474 -30.41 2.20 7.44
CA GLY A 474 -29.10 2.90 7.48
C GLY A 474 -28.08 2.22 6.59
N LEU A 475 -28.02 0.89 6.61
CA LEU A 475 -27.18 0.09 5.73
C LEU A 475 -27.53 0.31 4.26
N GLU A 476 -28.84 0.23 3.90
CA GLU A 476 -29.30 0.49 2.54
C GLU A 476 -28.92 1.90 2.08
N THR A 477 -29.26 2.92 2.89
CA THR A 477 -28.94 4.32 2.57
C THR A 477 -27.43 4.54 2.31
N ALA A 478 -26.60 3.93 3.13
CA ALA A 478 -25.15 4.05 3.00
C ALA A 478 -24.64 3.30 1.76
N LEU A 479 -25.06 2.05 1.53
CA LEU A 479 -24.63 1.24 0.39
C LEU A 479 -25.15 1.79 -0.96
N THR A 480 -26.28 2.48 -0.99
CA THR A 480 -26.80 3.12 -2.21
C THR A 480 -26.17 4.49 -2.50
N THR A 481 -25.28 4.96 -1.62
CA THR A 481 -24.49 6.19 -1.81
C THR A 481 -23.12 5.86 -2.39
N ARG A 482 -22.82 6.39 -3.58
CA ARG A 482 -21.58 6.11 -4.33
C ARG A 482 -20.33 6.37 -3.50
N GLY A 483 -19.37 5.44 -3.57
CA GLY A 483 -18.03 5.61 -2.98
C GLY A 483 -17.99 5.49 -1.46
N LYS A 484 -19.06 5.10 -0.79
CA LYS A 484 -19.08 4.91 0.65
C LYS A 484 -18.44 3.58 1.05
N ILE A 485 -17.70 3.63 2.15
CA ILE A 485 -17.28 2.44 2.89
C ILE A 485 -18.22 2.31 4.07
N VAL A 486 -18.88 1.16 4.17
CA VAL A 486 -19.94 0.89 5.15
C VAL A 486 -19.50 -0.28 6.01
N ALA A 487 -19.43 -0.09 7.32
CA ALA A 487 -19.10 -1.12 8.28
C ALA A 487 -20.38 -1.67 8.92
N LEU A 488 -20.49 -2.99 9.00
CA LEU A 488 -21.57 -3.69 9.69
C LEU A 488 -20.98 -4.60 10.77
N GLY A 489 -21.14 -4.21 12.03
CA GLY A 489 -20.59 -4.90 13.20
C GLY A 489 -21.62 -5.55 14.09
N GLN A 490 -22.88 -5.63 13.67
CA GLN A 490 -23.98 -6.26 14.40
C GLN A 490 -24.94 -6.98 13.44
N ASP A 491 -25.70 -7.92 13.94
CA ASP A 491 -26.67 -8.66 13.14
C ASP A 491 -27.78 -7.74 12.64
N LEU A 492 -28.10 -7.85 11.36
CA LEU A 492 -29.22 -7.16 10.73
C LEU A 492 -30.04 -8.10 9.87
N GLU A 493 -31.36 -7.92 9.93
CA GLU A 493 -32.31 -8.56 9.04
C GLU A 493 -32.94 -7.52 8.09
N TYR A 494 -33.14 -7.90 6.84
CA TYR A 494 -33.72 -7.00 5.83
C TYR A 494 -34.70 -7.73 4.92
N ALA A 495 -35.90 -7.18 4.78
CA ALA A 495 -36.99 -7.79 4.01
C ALA A 495 -37.00 -7.45 2.53
N SER A 496 -35.98 -6.75 2.03
CA SER A 496 -35.88 -6.36 0.62
C SER A 496 -34.46 -6.68 0.10
N SER A 497 -34.16 -6.28 -1.13
CA SER A 497 -32.82 -6.42 -1.75
C SER A 497 -32.15 -5.06 -1.83
N ILE A 498 -30.90 -4.99 -1.40
CA ILE A 498 -30.08 -3.76 -1.55
C ILE A 498 -29.36 -3.78 -2.91
N SER A 499 -29.40 -2.65 -3.61
CA SER A 499 -28.64 -2.43 -4.84
C SER A 499 -27.50 -1.43 -4.59
N PRO A 500 -26.28 -1.92 -4.26
CA PRO A 500 -25.16 -1.04 -3.96
C PRO A 500 -24.82 -0.12 -5.12
N ALA A 501 -24.43 1.13 -4.80
CA ALA A 501 -23.95 2.09 -5.80
C ALA A 501 -22.48 1.79 -6.19
N SER A 502 -22.00 2.43 -7.26
CA SER A 502 -20.63 2.22 -7.75
C SER A 502 -19.57 2.61 -6.70
N ASN A 503 -18.53 1.79 -6.63
CA ASN A 503 -17.37 1.99 -5.74
C ASN A 503 -17.74 2.02 -4.25
N THR A 504 -18.80 1.33 -3.84
CA THR A 504 -19.14 1.11 -2.44
C THR A 504 -18.44 -0.13 -1.90
N SER A 505 -18.11 -0.10 -0.61
CA SER A 505 -17.57 -1.25 0.11
C SER A 505 -18.45 -1.59 1.29
N LEU A 506 -18.85 -2.86 1.42
CA LEU A 506 -19.43 -3.42 2.63
C LEU A 506 -18.33 -4.15 3.40
N VAL A 507 -18.06 -3.74 4.62
CA VAL A 507 -17.09 -4.38 5.51
C VAL A 507 -17.85 -5.01 6.69
N MET A 508 -17.92 -6.32 6.70
CA MET A 508 -18.48 -7.08 7.82
C MET A 508 -17.49 -7.10 8.99
N LYS A 509 -17.95 -6.95 10.21
CA LYS A 509 -17.12 -6.90 11.41
C LYS A 509 -17.66 -7.86 12.48
N ASN A 510 -16.77 -8.37 13.32
CA ASN A 510 -17.11 -9.12 14.54
C ASN A 510 -18.01 -10.35 14.32
N GLY A 511 -17.96 -10.97 13.14
CA GLY A 511 -18.81 -12.11 12.82
C GLY A 511 -20.30 -11.78 12.60
N ALA A 512 -20.64 -10.52 12.38
CA ALA A 512 -22.02 -10.06 12.16
C ALA A 512 -22.74 -10.85 11.07
N VAL A 513 -24.04 -11.06 11.22
CA VAL A 513 -24.90 -11.74 10.26
C VAL A 513 -25.81 -10.73 9.55
N PHE A 514 -25.70 -10.63 8.23
CA PHE A 514 -26.64 -9.87 7.41
C PHE A 514 -27.56 -10.84 6.66
N LYS A 515 -28.83 -10.86 7.04
CA LYS A 515 -29.76 -11.89 6.61
C LYS A 515 -30.95 -11.29 5.87
N SER A 516 -31.34 -11.93 4.76
CA SER A 516 -32.60 -11.63 4.10
C SER A 516 -33.77 -12.31 4.84
N THR A 517 -34.81 -11.52 5.12
CA THR A 517 -36.12 -12.01 5.59
C THR A 517 -37.21 -11.86 4.54
N ASN A 518 -36.83 -11.52 3.29
CA ASN A 518 -37.78 -11.37 2.21
C ASN A 518 -38.52 -12.67 1.96
N ASP A 519 -39.83 -12.62 2.15
CA ASP A 519 -40.75 -13.73 1.95
C ASP A 519 -41.73 -13.50 0.78
N ASP A 520 -41.52 -12.48 -0.06
CA ASP A 520 -42.32 -12.18 -1.22
C ASP A 520 -42.30 -13.34 -2.21
N SER A 521 -43.48 -13.95 -2.41
CA SER A 521 -43.64 -15.10 -3.26
C SER A 521 -43.56 -14.79 -4.77
N ASN A 522 -43.40 -13.52 -5.12
CA ASN A 522 -43.41 -13.06 -6.54
C ASN A 522 -42.04 -12.62 -7.05
N ASN A 523 -40.99 -12.57 -6.18
CA ASN A 523 -39.66 -12.06 -6.52
C ASN A 523 -38.53 -13.02 -6.16
N ILE A 524 -37.42 -12.92 -6.89
CA ILE A 524 -36.17 -13.59 -6.58
C ILE A 524 -35.64 -12.98 -5.26
N ASN A 525 -35.43 -13.83 -4.25
CA ASN A 525 -34.95 -13.41 -2.94
C ASN A 525 -33.42 -13.25 -2.97
N THR A 526 -32.97 -12.07 -3.33
CA THR A 526 -31.55 -11.71 -3.38
C THR A 526 -31.24 -10.68 -2.30
N LEU A 527 -30.25 -10.94 -1.47
CA LEU A 527 -29.84 -9.99 -0.44
C LEU A 527 -29.17 -8.77 -1.06
N LEU A 528 -28.21 -8.98 -1.97
CA LEU A 528 -27.52 -7.91 -2.69
C LEU A 528 -27.65 -8.07 -4.20
N SER A 529 -28.20 -7.06 -4.87
CA SER A 529 -28.36 -7.01 -6.33
C SER A 529 -27.36 -6.02 -6.94
N ILE A 530 -26.26 -6.52 -7.50
CA ILE A 530 -25.13 -5.70 -7.93
C ILE A 530 -25.23 -5.38 -9.41
N SER A 531 -25.69 -4.17 -9.70
CA SER A 531 -25.74 -3.60 -11.06
C SER A 531 -24.68 -2.54 -11.31
N ALA A 532 -23.95 -2.13 -10.28
CA ALA A 532 -22.91 -1.12 -10.32
C ALA A 532 -21.51 -1.75 -10.35
N THR A 533 -20.51 -1.01 -10.83
CA THR A 533 -19.12 -1.45 -10.88
C THR A 533 -18.34 -1.05 -9.63
N GLY A 534 -17.29 -1.82 -9.31
CA GLY A 534 -16.38 -1.52 -8.20
C GLY A 534 -16.99 -1.73 -6.81
N VAL A 535 -18.00 -2.60 -6.68
CA VAL A 535 -18.54 -2.99 -5.38
C VAL A 535 -17.58 -3.96 -4.71
N LYS A 536 -17.25 -3.72 -3.44
CA LYS A 536 -16.37 -4.58 -2.64
C LYS A 536 -17.12 -5.11 -1.42
N ILE A 537 -16.87 -6.38 -1.07
CA ILE A 537 -17.39 -7.00 0.14
C ILE A 537 -16.24 -7.67 0.86
N SER A 538 -16.00 -7.30 2.11
CA SER A 538 -14.83 -7.80 2.86
C SER A 538 -15.10 -7.88 4.37
N GLY A 539 -14.10 -8.33 5.12
CA GLY A 539 -14.15 -8.42 6.58
C GLY A 539 -14.50 -9.81 7.09
N ASN A 540 -15.17 -9.87 8.25
CA ASN A 540 -15.56 -11.10 8.94
C ASN A 540 -17.05 -11.08 9.27
N GLY A 541 -17.81 -12.00 8.72
CA GLY A 541 -19.24 -12.09 8.93
C GLY A 541 -19.96 -13.01 7.96
N THR A 542 -21.28 -13.09 8.08
CA THR A 542 -22.13 -13.96 7.27
C THR A 542 -23.16 -13.14 6.50
N LEU A 543 -23.26 -13.40 5.19
CA LEU A 543 -24.36 -12.94 4.34
C LEU A 543 -25.26 -14.15 4.05
N GLU A 544 -26.54 -14.06 4.42
CA GLU A 544 -27.46 -15.18 4.38
C GLU A 544 -28.67 -14.85 3.50
N ALA A 545 -28.96 -15.68 2.50
CA ALA A 545 -30.18 -15.57 1.74
C ALA A 545 -31.39 -16.09 2.53
N ALA A 546 -32.59 -15.55 2.24
CA ALA A 546 -33.84 -16.09 2.79
C ALA A 546 -34.02 -17.56 2.38
N PRO A 547 -34.66 -18.38 3.22
CA PRO A 547 -35.07 -19.71 2.84
C PRO A 547 -35.94 -19.66 1.59
N ASN A 548 -35.64 -20.54 0.64
CA ASN A 548 -36.30 -20.62 -0.64
C ASN A 548 -37.75 -21.10 -0.49
N ARG A 549 -38.67 -20.45 -1.19
CA ARG A 549 -40.07 -20.89 -1.35
C ARG A 549 -40.28 -21.68 -2.63
N PRO A 550 -41.32 -22.53 -2.71
CA PRO A 550 -41.67 -23.20 -3.96
C PRO A 550 -41.78 -22.19 -5.10
N ASN A 551 -41.07 -22.45 -6.20
CA ASN A 551 -41.05 -21.69 -7.45
C ASN A 551 -40.19 -20.39 -7.49
N HIS A 552 -39.43 -20.03 -6.46
CA HIS A 552 -38.62 -18.82 -6.50
C HIS A 552 -37.17 -19.12 -5.99
N PRO A 553 -36.19 -19.17 -6.87
CA PRO A 553 -34.78 -19.35 -6.49
C PRO A 553 -34.27 -18.17 -5.71
N SER A 554 -33.42 -18.42 -4.72
CA SER A 554 -32.74 -17.38 -3.95
C SER A 554 -31.26 -17.30 -4.28
N ALA A 555 -30.68 -16.12 -4.11
CA ALA A 555 -29.24 -15.93 -4.15
C ALA A 555 -28.81 -14.98 -3.04
N VAL A 556 -27.62 -15.18 -2.46
CA VAL A 556 -27.06 -14.18 -1.56
C VAL A 556 -26.68 -12.94 -2.35
N ILE A 557 -25.94 -13.13 -3.44
CA ILE A 557 -25.56 -12.05 -4.37
C ILE A 557 -26.03 -12.37 -5.79
N GLU A 558 -26.62 -11.38 -6.45
CA GLU A 558 -26.86 -11.43 -7.89
C GLU A 558 -26.12 -10.29 -8.61
N VAL A 559 -25.22 -10.65 -9.55
CA VAL A 559 -24.49 -9.68 -10.40
C VAL A 559 -25.19 -9.55 -11.74
N ARG A 560 -25.65 -8.33 -12.07
CA ARG A 560 -26.45 -8.04 -13.27
C ARG A 560 -26.06 -6.72 -13.94
N ASN A 561 -26.56 -6.47 -15.11
CA ASN A 561 -26.46 -5.20 -15.86
C ASN A 561 -25.02 -4.68 -16.09
N GLY A 562 -24.02 -5.54 -16.02
CA GLY A 562 -22.61 -5.15 -16.16
C GLY A 562 -21.93 -4.77 -14.84
N GLY A 563 -22.57 -5.08 -13.71
CA GLY A 563 -21.99 -4.86 -12.38
C GLY A 563 -20.73 -5.68 -12.13
N SER A 564 -19.94 -5.26 -11.15
CA SER A 564 -18.78 -6.01 -10.70
C SER A 564 -18.66 -6.03 -9.17
N VAL A 565 -18.23 -7.16 -8.64
CA VAL A 565 -17.98 -7.35 -7.21
C VAL A 565 -16.64 -8.03 -6.98
N ASP A 566 -15.89 -7.50 -5.99
CA ASP A 566 -14.68 -8.11 -5.42
C ASP A 566 -14.99 -8.59 -4.01
N ILE A 567 -14.71 -9.87 -3.72
CA ILE A 567 -15.00 -10.51 -2.45
C ILE A 567 -13.71 -10.99 -1.81
N SER A 568 -13.50 -10.61 -0.53
CA SER A 568 -12.30 -11.00 0.23
C SER A 568 -12.57 -11.04 1.74
N GLY A 569 -11.68 -11.64 2.51
CA GLY A 569 -11.82 -11.74 3.97
C GLY A 569 -12.41 -13.06 4.44
N ASN A 570 -12.77 -13.11 5.72
CA ASN A 570 -13.35 -14.28 6.38
C ASN A 570 -14.90 -14.18 6.36
N LEU A 571 -15.43 -14.25 5.13
CA LEU A 571 -16.86 -14.12 4.88
C LEU A 571 -17.51 -15.47 4.63
N THR A 572 -18.72 -15.67 5.16
CA THR A 572 -19.61 -16.78 4.81
C THR A 572 -20.75 -16.27 3.93
N PHE A 573 -20.97 -16.91 2.80
CA PHE A 573 -22.13 -16.70 1.93
C PHE A 573 -23.00 -17.95 1.98
N ASP A 574 -24.08 -17.91 2.77
CA ASP A 574 -24.93 -19.04 3.03
C ASP A 574 -26.27 -18.92 2.28
N ALA A 575 -26.39 -19.68 1.22
CA ALA A 575 -27.64 -19.82 0.48
C ALA A 575 -28.44 -21.00 1.05
N LYS A 576 -29.24 -20.75 2.08
CA LYS A 576 -30.03 -21.78 2.78
C LYS A 576 -30.96 -22.54 1.84
N GLY A 577 -31.05 -23.82 2.10
CA GLY A 577 -31.80 -24.76 1.27
C GLY A 577 -33.31 -24.51 1.22
N GLY A 578 -33.90 -24.96 0.13
CA GLY A 578 -35.33 -24.91 -0.15
C GLY A 578 -35.70 -25.88 -1.26
N SER A 579 -36.90 -25.73 -1.83
CA SER A 579 -37.39 -26.60 -2.90
C SER A 579 -36.91 -26.21 -4.30
N GLN A 580 -36.20 -25.09 -4.44
CA GLN A 580 -35.68 -24.56 -5.71
C GLN A 580 -34.16 -24.33 -5.62
N ALA A 581 -33.54 -23.94 -6.73
CA ALA A 581 -32.11 -23.65 -6.81
C ALA A 581 -31.71 -22.44 -5.97
N ASN A 582 -30.74 -22.63 -5.11
CA ASN A 582 -30.15 -21.57 -4.28
C ASN A 582 -28.69 -21.38 -4.68
N ASN A 583 -28.26 -20.13 -4.76
CA ASN A 583 -26.90 -19.81 -5.12
C ASN A 583 -26.26 -18.86 -4.09
N ALA A 584 -25.04 -19.13 -3.68
CA ALA A 584 -24.26 -18.12 -2.96
C ALA A 584 -24.04 -16.91 -3.89
N ILE A 585 -23.68 -17.14 -5.15
CA ILE A 585 -23.58 -16.09 -6.16
C ILE A 585 -24.27 -16.51 -7.45
N LYS A 586 -25.10 -15.61 -8.01
CA LYS A 586 -25.66 -15.73 -9.35
C LYS A 586 -25.13 -14.59 -10.25
N ILE A 587 -24.63 -14.91 -11.45
CA ILE A 587 -24.09 -13.92 -12.38
C ILE A 587 -24.93 -13.97 -13.67
N ILE A 588 -25.73 -12.92 -13.92
CA ILE A 588 -26.54 -12.78 -15.14
C ILE A 588 -25.78 -11.98 -16.21
N LYS A 589 -25.18 -10.88 -15.81
CA LYS A 589 -24.33 -10.03 -16.67
C LYS A 589 -23.42 -9.21 -15.80
N GLY A 590 -22.10 -9.43 -15.89
CA GLY A 590 -21.11 -8.72 -15.09
C GLY A 590 -19.97 -9.62 -14.66
N THR A 591 -19.26 -9.22 -13.62
CA THR A 591 -18.04 -9.90 -13.16
C THR A 591 -18.05 -10.09 -11.65
N ALA A 592 -17.75 -11.31 -11.20
CA ALA A 592 -17.40 -11.59 -9.80
C ALA A 592 -15.95 -12.05 -9.69
N ASN A 593 -15.18 -11.40 -8.80
CA ASN A 593 -13.82 -11.73 -8.43
C ASN A 593 -13.83 -12.22 -6.99
N ILE A 594 -13.38 -13.46 -6.74
CA ILE A 594 -13.41 -14.09 -5.43
C ILE A 594 -11.97 -14.35 -4.99
N HIS A 595 -11.52 -13.66 -3.96
CA HIS A 595 -10.18 -13.80 -3.39
C HIS A 595 -10.15 -14.74 -2.19
N SER A 596 -11.23 -14.76 -1.39
CA SER A 596 -11.40 -15.63 -0.22
C SER A 596 -12.87 -15.68 0.20
N GLY A 597 -13.20 -16.45 1.21
CA GLY A 597 -14.55 -16.63 1.76
C GLY A 597 -14.99 -18.09 1.70
N TYR A 598 -16.07 -18.40 2.44
CA TYR A 598 -16.75 -19.69 2.44
C TYR A 598 -18.10 -19.53 1.74
N PHE A 599 -18.30 -20.28 0.67
CA PHE A 599 -19.51 -20.24 -0.17
C PHE A 599 -20.24 -21.54 -0.01
N HIS A 600 -21.41 -21.47 0.62
CA HIS A 600 -22.21 -22.62 0.97
C HIS A 600 -23.62 -22.56 0.36
N THR A 601 -24.07 -23.71 -0.10
CA THR A 601 -25.44 -23.90 -0.54
C THR A 601 -25.93 -25.27 -0.10
N VAL A 602 -27.24 -25.48 -0.15
CA VAL A 602 -27.87 -26.79 0.14
C VAL A 602 -28.63 -27.24 -1.10
N GLY A 603 -28.39 -28.49 -1.52
CA GLY A 603 -29.03 -29.09 -2.68
C GLY A 603 -30.56 -29.13 -2.55
N GLY A 604 -31.26 -28.85 -3.66
CA GLY A 604 -32.71 -28.90 -3.71
C GLY A 604 -33.26 -30.33 -3.63
N ALA A 605 -34.49 -30.45 -3.16
CA ALA A 605 -35.16 -31.73 -2.93
C ALA A 605 -35.53 -32.51 -4.21
N THR A 606 -35.31 -31.98 -5.40
CA THR A 606 -35.64 -32.64 -6.67
C THR A 606 -34.48 -32.57 -7.66
N LYS A 607 -34.35 -33.58 -8.53
CA LYS A 607 -33.31 -33.63 -9.58
C LYS A 607 -33.37 -32.47 -10.60
N GLU A 608 -34.45 -31.75 -10.62
CA GLU A 608 -34.67 -30.62 -11.55
C GLU A 608 -34.31 -29.27 -10.94
N SER A 609 -34.04 -29.22 -9.62
CA SER A 609 -33.63 -28.04 -8.87
C SER A 609 -32.26 -28.25 -8.23
N THR A 610 -31.22 -28.31 -9.05
CA THR A 610 -29.84 -28.38 -8.56
C THR A 610 -29.41 -27.00 -8.05
N SER A 611 -28.91 -26.96 -6.82
CA SER A 611 -28.33 -25.74 -6.24
C SER A 611 -26.83 -25.74 -6.46
N GLU A 612 -26.36 -24.78 -7.22
CA GLU A 612 -24.93 -24.54 -7.38
C GLU A 612 -24.47 -23.46 -6.41
N CYS A 613 -23.26 -23.55 -5.87
CA CYS A 613 -22.69 -22.42 -5.12
C CYS A 613 -22.63 -21.17 -6.00
N ILE A 614 -22.17 -21.33 -7.25
CA ILE A 614 -22.10 -20.22 -8.20
C ILE A 614 -22.76 -20.64 -9.52
N TYR A 615 -23.73 -19.85 -9.95
CA TYR A 615 -24.45 -20.06 -11.20
C TYR A 615 -24.30 -18.87 -12.14
N LEU A 616 -23.91 -19.15 -13.40
CA LEU A 616 -23.79 -18.14 -14.45
C LEU A 616 -24.94 -18.28 -15.44
N GLU A 617 -25.75 -17.23 -15.56
CA GLU A 617 -26.85 -17.17 -16.51
C GLU A 617 -26.74 -15.91 -17.36
N SER A 618 -25.96 -15.95 -18.45
CA SER A 618 -25.87 -14.80 -19.35
C SER A 618 -27.25 -14.45 -19.95
N GLY A 619 -27.52 -13.16 -20.03
CA GLY A 619 -28.80 -12.69 -20.58
C GLY A 619 -28.93 -12.84 -22.10
N TRP A 620 -30.14 -12.55 -22.63
CA TRP A 620 -30.54 -12.68 -24.05
C TRP A 620 -29.72 -11.80 -25.01
N ALA A 621 -29.32 -10.59 -24.58
CA ALA A 621 -28.61 -9.66 -25.46
C ALA A 621 -27.22 -10.21 -25.87
N ALA A 622 -26.80 -9.92 -27.09
CA ALA A 622 -25.48 -10.33 -27.60
C ALA A 622 -24.31 -9.79 -26.76
N SER A 623 -24.49 -8.61 -26.17
CA SER A 623 -23.52 -7.94 -25.29
C SER A 623 -23.49 -8.47 -23.85
N SER A 624 -24.40 -9.39 -23.48
CA SER A 624 -24.41 -9.95 -22.13
C SER A 624 -23.26 -10.95 -21.96
N LYS A 625 -22.38 -10.70 -20.99
CA LYS A 625 -21.30 -11.61 -20.60
C LYS A 625 -21.33 -11.81 -19.09
N ALA A 626 -21.16 -13.04 -18.65
CA ALA A 626 -21.01 -13.40 -17.24
C ALA A 626 -19.58 -13.91 -17.01
N ASN A 627 -18.84 -13.27 -16.12
CA ASN A 627 -17.45 -13.61 -15.85
C ASN A 627 -17.27 -13.96 -14.37
N LEU A 628 -16.57 -15.05 -14.11
CA LEU A 628 -16.19 -15.50 -12.78
C LEU A 628 -14.68 -15.73 -12.72
N ASN A 629 -14.01 -15.06 -11.80
CA ASN A 629 -12.60 -15.27 -11.49
C ASN A 629 -12.47 -15.71 -10.04
N ILE A 630 -11.88 -16.89 -9.79
CA ILE A 630 -11.67 -17.43 -8.45
C ILE A 630 -10.17 -17.49 -8.19
N TYR A 631 -9.70 -16.75 -7.22
CA TYR A 631 -8.31 -16.73 -6.74
C TYR A 631 -8.15 -17.53 -5.44
N GLY A 632 -9.23 -17.74 -4.70
CA GLY A 632 -9.26 -18.45 -3.42
C GLY A 632 -10.69 -18.65 -2.93
N GLY A 633 -10.82 -19.14 -1.69
CA GLY A 633 -12.12 -19.44 -1.06
C GLY A 633 -12.42 -20.92 -0.99
N VAL A 634 -13.46 -21.27 -0.25
CA VAL A 634 -13.97 -22.63 -0.07
C VAL A 634 -15.41 -22.69 -0.61
N PHE A 635 -15.68 -23.72 -1.42
CA PHE A 635 -16.98 -23.92 -2.07
C PHE A 635 -17.53 -25.27 -1.66
N GLU A 636 -18.71 -25.29 -1.09
CA GLU A 636 -19.33 -26.49 -0.57
C GLU A 636 -20.85 -26.51 -0.83
N CYS A 637 -21.38 -27.66 -1.14
CA CYS A 637 -22.81 -27.92 -1.23
C CYS A 637 -23.18 -29.14 -0.42
N ASP A 638 -24.15 -28.98 0.48
CA ASP A 638 -24.74 -30.09 1.21
C ASP A 638 -25.95 -30.64 0.43
N GLY A 639 -26.04 -31.98 0.33
CA GLY A 639 -27.11 -32.65 -0.41
C GLY A 639 -26.73 -33.01 -1.85
N ASP A 640 -27.75 -33.19 -2.71
CA ASP A 640 -27.62 -33.76 -4.05
C ASP A 640 -27.26 -32.73 -5.13
N ALA A 641 -26.35 -31.78 -4.87
CA ALA A 641 -25.87 -30.89 -5.91
C ALA A 641 -25.02 -31.67 -6.93
N THR A 642 -25.36 -31.53 -8.20
CA THR A 642 -24.58 -32.15 -9.29
C THR A 642 -23.33 -31.35 -9.57
N TYR A 643 -23.34 -30.03 -9.37
CA TYR A 643 -22.24 -29.13 -9.69
C TYR A 643 -22.11 -28.02 -8.63
N LEU A 644 -20.88 -27.67 -8.23
CA LEU A 644 -20.63 -26.51 -7.40
C LEU A 644 -20.64 -25.20 -8.23
N ILE A 645 -20.14 -25.28 -9.45
CA ILE A 645 -20.08 -24.15 -10.39
C ILE A 645 -20.65 -24.63 -11.73
N ASN A 646 -21.56 -23.85 -12.26
CA ASN A 646 -22.26 -24.22 -13.49
C ASN A 646 -22.66 -22.96 -14.28
N CYS A 647 -22.84 -23.09 -15.59
CA CYS A 647 -23.47 -22.05 -16.38
C CYS A 647 -24.60 -22.61 -17.26
N LYS A 648 -25.54 -21.76 -17.60
CA LYS A 648 -26.71 -22.12 -18.39
C LYS A 648 -26.28 -22.54 -19.79
N ASP A 649 -26.51 -23.80 -20.20
CA ASP A 649 -26.10 -24.38 -21.48
C ASP A 649 -26.36 -23.47 -22.69
N LYS A 650 -27.56 -22.89 -22.77
CA LYS A 650 -27.94 -21.99 -23.83
C LYS A 650 -27.03 -20.78 -24.02
N TYR A 651 -26.33 -20.37 -22.96
CA TYR A 651 -25.49 -19.17 -22.92
C TYR A 651 -24.03 -19.45 -22.62
N ARG A 652 -23.62 -20.72 -22.70
CA ARG A 652 -22.26 -21.16 -22.40
C ARG A 652 -21.18 -20.33 -23.09
N SER A 653 -21.36 -19.99 -24.36
CA SER A 653 -20.39 -19.17 -25.13
C SER A 653 -20.24 -17.74 -24.65
N LYS A 654 -21.10 -17.28 -23.74
CA LYS A 654 -21.08 -15.93 -23.15
C LYS A 654 -20.60 -15.93 -21.70
N CYS A 655 -20.33 -17.10 -21.14
CA CYS A 655 -19.85 -17.28 -19.78
C CYS A 655 -18.34 -17.56 -19.79
N THR A 656 -17.61 -16.91 -18.91
CA THR A 656 -16.17 -17.14 -18.69
C THR A 656 -15.95 -17.50 -17.23
N ILE A 657 -15.35 -18.67 -16.99
CA ILE A 657 -14.99 -19.15 -15.66
C ILE A 657 -13.48 -19.39 -15.65
N LYS A 658 -12.79 -18.75 -14.71
CA LYS A 658 -11.34 -18.91 -14.51
C LYS A 658 -11.04 -19.22 -13.05
N ILE A 659 -10.49 -20.38 -12.77
CA ILE A 659 -10.12 -20.84 -11.43
C ILE A 659 -8.60 -20.84 -11.34
N MET A 660 -8.07 -20.07 -10.42
CA MET A 660 -6.64 -19.88 -10.15
C MET A 660 -6.27 -20.30 -8.72
N GLY A 661 -7.26 -20.67 -7.90
CA GLY A 661 -7.09 -21.14 -6.52
C GLY A 661 -8.45 -21.49 -5.90
N GLY A 662 -8.45 -21.87 -4.63
CA GLY A 662 -9.65 -22.24 -3.88
C GLY A 662 -9.74 -23.74 -3.56
N ILE A 663 -10.69 -24.09 -2.69
CA ILE A 663 -10.99 -25.48 -2.29
C ILE A 663 -12.43 -25.79 -2.71
N PHE A 664 -12.60 -26.89 -3.43
CA PHE A 664 -13.87 -27.32 -4.02
C PHE A 664 -14.26 -28.68 -3.43
N VAL A 665 -15.22 -28.70 -2.52
CA VAL A 665 -15.64 -29.92 -1.82
C VAL A 665 -16.52 -30.79 -2.73
N GLY A 666 -16.10 -32.02 -2.99
CA GLY A 666 -16.83 -32.96 -3.84
C GLY A 666 -16.84 -32.63 -5.34
N PHE A 667 -16.03 -31.66 -5.80
CA PHE A 667 -16.06 -31.20 -7.19
C PHE A 667 -14.66 -30.94 -7.72
N ASN A 668 -14.27 -31.64 -8.81
CA ASN A 668 -13.00 -31.40 -9.49
C ASN A 668 -13.14 -30.29 -10.56
N PRO A 669 -12.62 -29.09 -10.36
CA PRO A 669 -12.77 -28.01 -11.33
C PRO A 669 -12.03 -28.22 -12.65
N ALA A 670 -11.05 -29.15 -12.69
CA ALA A 670 -10.28 -29.47 -13.90
C ALA A 670 -10.88 -30.60 -14.74
N ASP A 671 -11.78 -31.41 -14.16
CA ASP A 671 -12.43 -32.52 -14.86
C ASP A 671 -13.80 -32.80 -14.24
N ASN A 672 -14.81 -32.18 -14.80
CA ASN A 672 -16.18 -32.32 -14.37
C ASN A 672 -17.12 -32.43 -15.57
N THR A 673 -18.44 -32.47 -15.32
CA THR A 673 -19.46 -32.61 -16.36
C THR A 673 -20.43 -31.44 -16.44
N ALA A 674 -20.11 -30.32 -15.77
CA ALA A 674 -20.99 -29.14 -15.68
C ALA A 674 -21.40 -28.58 -17.06
N GLU A 675 -20.48 -28.62 -18.03
CA GLU A 675 -20.70 -28.11 -19.39
C GLU A 675 -20.47 -29.23 -20.44
N GLY A 676 -20.66 -30.47 -20.06
CA GLY A 676 -20.34 -31.64 -20.84
C GLY A 676 -19.10 -32.40 -20.32
N ALA A 677 -18.86 -33.58 -20.90
CA ALA A 677 -17.75 -34.44 -20.43
C ALA A 677 -16.39 -33.72 -20.50
N HIS A 678 -15.58 -33.88 -19.45
CA HIS A 678 -14.25 -33.30 -19.33
C HIS A 678 -14.23 -31.75 -19.33
N THR A 679 -15.24 -31.13 -18.74
CA THR A 679 -15.24 -29.68 -18.52
C THR A 679 -14.08 -29.29 -17.59
N ASN A 680 -13.30 -28.29 -18.03
CA ASN A 680 -12.18 -27.74 -17.28
C ASN A 680 -12.37 -26.21 -17.11
N PHE A 681 -12.46 -25.76 -15.86
CA PHE A 681 -12.58 -24.34 -15.48
C PHE A 681 -11.26 -23.75 -14.96
N VAL A 682 -10.21 -24.59 -14.81
CA VAL A 682 -8.91 -24.15 -14.30
C VAL A 682 -8.20 -23.29 -15.35
N ALA A 683 -7.70 -22.15 -14.92
CA ALA A 683 -7.02 -21.21 -15.79
C ALA A 683 -5.65 -21.76 -16.29
N PRO A 684 -5.18 -21.36 -17.48
CA PRO A 684 -3.85 -21.75 -17.97
C PRO A 684 -2.75 -21.41 -16.97
N GLY A 685 -1.83 -22.34 -16.75
CA GLY A 685 -0.74 -22.20 -15.77
C GLY A 685 -1.07 -22.72 -14.37
N TYR A 686 -2.31 -23.10 -14.11
CA TYR A 686 -2.77 -23.69 -12.85
C TYR A 686 -3.16 -25.15 -13.03
N LYS A 687 -3.25 -25.90 -11.94
CA LYS A 687 -3.68 -27.29 -11.92
C LYS A 687 -4.58 -27.57 -10.71
N SER A 688 -5.51 -28.48 -10.85
CA SER A 688 -6.30 -28.99 -9.74
C SER A 688 -5.58 -30.18 -9.09
N VAL A 689 -5.53 -30.19 -7.76
CA VAL A 689 -4.91 -31.25 -6.97
C VAL A 689 -5.91 -31.75 -5.95
N GLU A 690 -6.09 -33.06 -5.88
CA GLU A 690 -6.95 -33.69 -4.88
C GLU A 690 -6.43 -33.43 -3.45
N THR A 691 -7.33 -33.16 -2.53
CA THR A 691 -7.07 -32.88 -1.12
C THR A 691 -8.26 -33.32 -0.27
N THR A 692 -8.23 -33.03 1.02
CA THR A 692 -9.38 -33.19 1.91
C THR A 692 -9.70 -31.87 2.60
N TYR A 693 -10.99 -31.60 2.81
CA TYR A 693 -11.47 -30.49 3.60
C TYR A 693 -12.52 -30.99 4.59
N ASN A 694 -12.29 -30.79 5.90
CA ASN A 694 -13.15 -31.28 6.96
C ASN A 694 -13.51 -32.78 6.81
N GLY A 695 -12.55 -33.60 6.39
CA GLY A 695 -12.75 -35.04 6.18
C GLY A 695 -13.52 -35.42 4.91
N LYS A 696 -13.96 -34.47 4.09
CA LYS A 696 -14.58 -34.67 2.79
C LYS A 696 -13.53 -34.59 1.68
N GLN A 697 -13.71 -35.38 0.61
CA GLN A 697 -12.89 -35.25 -0.59
C GLN A 697 -13.06 -33.85 -1.19
N ALA A 698 -11.96 -33.23 -1.58
CA ALA A 698 -11.95 -31.88 -2.16
C ALA A 698 -10.82 -31.75 -3.18
N TRP A 699 -10.83 -30.69 -3.94
CA TRP A 699 -9.77 -30.29 -4.88
C TRP A 699 -9.34 -28.85 -4.64
N LYS A 700 -8.04 -28.59 -4.77
CA LYS A 700 -7.47 -27.25 -4.63
C LYS A 700 -6.62 -26.83 -5.84
#